data_04a7e9da8da966250067f2bece7a4548
#
_entry.id   04a7e9da8da966250067f2bece7a4548
#
_cell.length_a   1.000
_cell.length_b   1.000
_cell.length_c   1.000
_cell.angle_alpha   90.00
_cell.angle_beta   90.00
_cell.angle_gamma   90.00
#
_symmetry.space_group_name_H-M   'P 1'
#
loop_
_entity.id
_entity.type
_entity.pdbx_description
1 polymer ?
#
loop_
_entity_poly.entity_id
_entity_poly.type
_entity_poly.pdbx_seq_one_letter_code
_entity_poly.pdbx_strand_id
1 'polypeptide(L)'
;MANELQSLSQLFQNRLFRIPDYQRGYAWQQQQLVDFWDDLVNLHPDRYHYTGLLSLKPLKSQETLSWGEDLWLVVNNGYKPCHIVDGQQRITTFVILLHEIVGFVRGLDENKDKFDKEITLGYETVEEIVSKYICRKKPPHRIITTYLFGYEVDNPSAEYMKYKVFDEQYAGAVNETYYTKNLKFAKNFFAENINKLYEKSGEGGLEAVNTLYKKLTQRLMFNLHEIDDDYDVFVAFETMNNRGKRLTNLELLKNRLIYLTTLYDDDVFDEKDKSALRKKINDAWKEVYYQLGRNKSVPLSDDDFLRAHWIIYFRYSRKRGDDYIKFLLNKFSSKGIFEKAPVLVESEEGPVISDDVTDSDDIEAAEAEEQEIIEVSKLQPKEIEDYVNSLKDMAKYWYDTYFPFESVNLNPEEQKRAERLNRIGIGHFRPLVTAVISRRDISVSSRVKIFEAIERFIFIVFRLGNFNASYGSSDYYRAARQVYVKETDVDELCKEIYNRTTNDIDFATQNFVARIEKYYSTGNGYYDWNSLRYFFYEYEAKLVEKNNIDRFCTWSMFTKSEKDKVSIEHILPQTPTKYYWRNMFRQFKNSEINMLSGSLGNLLPLSQSVNSALQNDSFEDKKHSKTTGRRGYENGSHSEIEVSKMQDWTAFEIYSRTEKLLVFMQERWNLQFNEEQLEKLIGISFVKDGREIPEELEEVSSNVPESEERTEDSGDDQKLQFWTAFAKYAEKHGRSTDIAKQKPSNRTCYDVHIGAHGYHLFFSIPYGKRIKMVIYTYNVETFDRLKELKKQIETEFGESLNWECSKPTGTTRSIVIAEEKADDFNPTEQPKIFDWIIDHFDRITTALSMAGERLNMRG
;
A
#
# COMPACT_ATOMS: atom_id res chain seq x y z
N MET A 1 -18.56 -15.05 35.18
CA MET A 1 -19.12 -15.54 33.93
C MET A 1 -18.25 -16.68 33.40
N ALA A 2 -18.81 -17.86 33.15
CA ALA A 2 -18.05 -18.97 32.60
C ALA A 2 -17.74 -18.70 31.15
N ASN A 3 -16.46 -18.68 30.78
CA ASN A 3 -16.01 -18.67 29.39
C ASN A 3 -16.38 -20.02 28.76
N GLU A 4 -17.46 -20.07 27.99
CA GLU A 4 -17.94 -21.30 27.37
C GLU A 4 -17.40 -21.38 25.94
N LEU A 5 -16.65 -22.45 25.66
CA LEU A 5 -16.18 -22.74 24.31
C LEU A 5 -17.34 -23.32 23.49
N GLN A 6 -17.71 -22.63 22.41
CA GLN A 6 -18.79 -23.05 21.52
C GLN A 6 -18.25 -23.32 20.10
N SER A 7 -18.72 -24.42 19.51
CA SER A 7 -18.50 -24.71 18.09
C SER A 7 -19.45 -23.87 17.22
N LEU A 8 -19.19 -23.82 15.92
CA LEU A 8 -20.08 -23.14 14.98
C LEU A 8 -21.51 -23.70 15.05
N SER A 9 -21.66 -25.04 15.19
CA SER A 9 -22.95 -25.71 15.34
C SER A 9 -23.71 -25.22 16.57
N GLN A 10 -23.06 -25.00 17.68
CA GLN A 10 -23.65 -24.45 18.90
C GLN A 10 -23.98 -22.97 18.78
N LEU A 11 -23.10 -22.19 18.14
CA LEU A 11 -23.30 -20.77 17.94
C LEU A 11 -24.56 -20.45 17.13
N PHE A 12 -24.85 -21.24 16.08
CA PHE A 12 -25.99 -21.01 15.20
C PHE A 12 -27.32 -21.55 15.75
N GLN A 13 -27.31 -22.16 16.92
CA GLN A 13 -28.57 -22.60 17.56
C GLN A 13 -29.43 -21.40 17.98
N ASN A 14 -30.52 -21.20 17.27
CA ASN A 14 -31.51 -20.14 17.54
C ASN A 14 -30.92 -18.72 17.70
N ARG A 15 -29.84 -18.40 16.97
CA ARG A 15 -29.29 -17.06 16.90
C ARG A 15 -29.36 -16.52 15.48
N LEU A 16 -29.58 -15.21 15.37
CA LEU A 16 -29.61 -14.45 14.13
C LEU A 16 -28.54 -13.36 14.22
N PHE A 17 -27.54 -13.46 13.37
CA PHE A 17 -26.36 -12.61 13.43
C PHE A 17 -26.39 -11.48 12.41
N ARG A 18 -26.09 -10.26 12.86
CA ARG A 18 -25.82 -9.11 12.00
C ARG A 18 -24.49 -8.48 12.36
N ILE A 19 -23.71 -8.14 11.34
CA ILE A 19 -22.56 -7.25 11.49
C ILE A 19 -23.11 -5.83 11.45
N PRO A 20 -22.91 -5.04 12.52
CA PRO A 20 -23.41 -3.67 12.58
C PRO A 20 -22.86 -2.81 11.44
N ASP A 21 -23.59 -1.78 11.06
CA ASP A 21 -23.21 -0.82 10.03
C ASP A 21 -21.97 0.00 10.38
N TYR A 22 -21.68 0.15 11.68
CA TYR A 22 -20.46 0.81 12.15
C TYR A 22 -19.19 -0.02 12.01
N GLN A 23 -19.26 -1.29 11.62
CA GLN A 23 -18.09 -2.11 11.37
C GLN A 23 -17.71 -2.09 9.89
N ARG A 24 -16.41 -2.19 9.62
CA ARG A 24 -15.89 -2.29 8.25
C ARG A 24 -16.39 -3.57 7.58
N GLY A 25 -16.39 -3.57 6.25
CA GLY A 25 -16.67 -4.75 5.47
C GLY A 25 -15.57 -5.84 5.59
N TYR A 26 -15.69 -6.86 4.78
CA TYR A 26 -14.78 -8.01 4.79
C TYR A 26 -13.38 -7.64 4.32
N ALA A 27 -12.38 -7.87 5.18
CA ALA A 27 -11.01 -7.38 4.97
C ALA A 27 -9.94 -8.49 4.88
N TRP A 28 -10.31 -9.77 4.96
CA TRP A 28 -9.37 -10.87 4.75
C TRP A 28 -8.97 -10.96 3.27
N GLN A 29 -7.68 -11.20 3.06
CA GLN A 29 -7.04 -11.35 1.75
C GLN A 29 -6.49 -12.76 1.60
N GLN A 30 -5.79 -13.02 0.51
CA GLN A 30 -5.24 -14.32 0.15
C GLN A 30 -4.49 -15.00 1.30
N GLN A 31 -3.59 -14.29 2.00
CA GLN A 31 -2.77 -14.89 3.05
C GLN A 31 -3.63 -15.42 4.20
N GLN A 32 -4.58 -14.62 4.71
CA GLN A 32 -5.46 -15.05 5.80
C GLN A 32 -6.35 -16.22 5.40
N LEU A 33 -6.79 -16.29 4.14
CA LEU A 33 -7.59 -17.39 3.63
C LEU A 33 -6.78 -18.67 3.48
N VAL A 34 -5.54 -18.57 3.01
CA VAL A 34 -4.61 -19.70 2.93
C VAL A 34 -4.31 -20.25 4.32
N ASP A 35 -3.92 -19.37 5.26
CA ASP A 35 -3.62 -19.77 6.64
C ASP A 35 -4.82 -20.49 7.28
N PHE A 36 -6.04 -19.92 7.11
CA PHE A 36 -7.27 -20.54 7.62
C PHE A 36 -7.56 -21.90 6.95
N TRP A 37 -7.42 -21.99 5.63
CA TRP A 37 -7.66 -23.24 4.89
C TRP A 37 -6.68 -24.32 5.32
N ASP A 38 -5.41 -24.00 5.45
CA ASP A 38 -4.36 -24.93 5.85
C ASP A 38 -4.57 -25.41 7.30
N ASP A 39 -4.93 -24.51 8.21
CA ASP A 39 -5.29 -24.86 9.59
C ASP A 39 -6.47 -25.86 9.63
N LEU A 40 -7.50 -25.63 8.83
CA LEU A 40 -8.70 -26.46 8.80
C LEU A 40 -8.45 -27.82 8.15
N VAL A 41 -7.77 -27.87 7.00
CA VAL A 41 -7.48 -29.12 6.30
C VAL A 41 -6.55 -30.00 7.13
N ASN A 42 -5.51 -29.42 7.73
CA ASN A 42 -4.52 -30.15 8.52
C ASN A 42 -4.97 -30.47 9.96
N LEU A 43 -6.10 -29.91 10.40
CA LEU A 43 -6.66 -30.21 11.71
C LEU A 43 -6.98 -31.71 11.82
N HIS A 44 -6.51 -32.38 12.87
CA HIS A 44 -6.87 -33.77 13.14
C HIS A 44 -8.39 -33.89 13.44
N PRO A 45 -9.12 -34.86 12.88
CA PRO A 45 -10.59 -34.97 13.02
C PRO A 45 -11.08 -35.03 14.46
N ASP A 46 -10.28 -35.59 15.38
CA ASP A 46 -10.65 -35.75 16.78
C ASP A 46 -10.14 -34.65 17.71
N ARG A 47 -9.46 -33.63 17.16
CA ARG A 47 -8.93 -32.49 17.94
C ARG A 47 -9.79 -31.27 17.73
N TYR A 48 -9.88 -30.45 18.80
CA TYR A 48 -10.48 -29.12 18.72
C TYR A 48 -9.40 -28.07 18.41
N HIS A 49 -9.77 -27.07 17.64
CA HIS A 49 -8.93 -25.92 17.33
C HIS A 49 -9.57 -24.65 17.90
N TYR A 50 -8.80 -23.89 18.68
CA TYR A 50 -9.25 -22.64 19.25
C TYR A 50 -9.13 -21.52 18.21
N THR A 51 -10.26 -20.92 17.82
CA THR A 51 -10.33 -19.88 16.79
C THR A 51 -10.31 -18.46 17.34
N GLY A 52 -10.36 -18.30 18.65
CA GLY A 52 -10.29 -16.98 19.31
C GLY A 52 -11.59 -16.56 19.98
N LEU A 53 -11.60 -15.30 20.43
CA LEU A 53 -12.75 -14.68 21.08
C LEU A 53 -13.81 -14.29 20.04
N LEU A 54 -15.08 -14.53 20.38
CA LEU A 54 -16.25 -14.02 19.65
C LEU A 54 -17.10 -13.20 20.63
N SER A 55 -17.24 -11.90 20.38
CA SER A 55 -18.06 -11.01 21.22
C SER A 55 -19.37 -10.72 20.53
N LEU A 56 -20.47 -10.99 21.22
CA LEU A 56 -21.83 -10.76 20.77
C LEU A 56 -22.56 -9.80 21.68
N LYS A 57 -23.34 -8.90 21.08
CA LYS A 57 -24.34 -8.09 21.79
C LYS A 57 -25.73 -8.62 21.42
N PRO A 58 -26.48 -9.23 22.37
CA PRO A 58 -27.88 -9.52 22.18
C PRO A 58 -28.67 -8.20 21.99
N LEU A 59 -29.63 -8.22 21.06
CA LEU A 59 -30.44 -7.04 20.75
C LEU A 59 -31.83 -7.17 21.38
N LYS A 60 -32.39 -6.04 21.84
CA LYS A 60 -33.78 -5.96 22.29
C LYS A 60 -34.73 -5.86 21.09
N SER A 61 -35.98 -6.27 21.27
CA SER A 61 -36.99 -6.24 20.20
C SER A 61 -37.19 -4.86 19.55
N GLN A 62 -36.98 -3.78 20.30
CA GLN A 62 -37.04 -2.42 19.74
C GLN A 62 -35.89 -2.09 18.78
N GLU A 63 -34.68 -2.60 19.05
CA GLU A 63 -33.50 -2.39 18.21
C GLU A 63 -33.56 -3.16 16.88
N THR A 64 -34.40 -4.18 16.79
CA THR A 64 -34.58 -5.02 15.60
C THR A 64 -35.72 -4.58 14.67
N LEU A 65 -36.45 -3.51 15.01
CA LEU A 65 -37.56 -3.00 14.18
C LEU A 65 -37.14 -2.63 12.76
N SER A 66 -35.91 -2.22 12.57
CA SER A 66 -35.32 -1.92 11.25
C SER A 66 -35.09 -3.15 10.37
N TRP A 67 -35.13 -4.37 10.93
CA TRP A 67 -34.88 -5.62 10.19
C TRP A 67 -36.04 -6.08 9.28
N GLY A 68 -37.17 -5.38 9.34
CA GLY A 68 -38.28 -5.54 8.41
C GLY A 68 -38.74 -7.00 8.24
N GLU A 69 -38.46 -7.57 7.08
CA GLU A 69 -38.88 -8.91 6.71
C GLU A 69 -38.25 -10.02 7.57
N ASP A 70 -37.08 -9.77 8.21
CA ASP A 70 -36.39 -10.76 9.05
C ASP A 70 -37.02 -10.92 10.44
N LEU A 71 -37.87 -9.99 10.89
CA LEU A 71 -38.52 -9.98 12.21
C LEU A 71 -39.35 -11.23 12.52
N TRP A 72 -39.93 -11.88 11.51
CA TRP A 72 -40.74 -13.10 11.73
C TRP A 72 -39.95 -14.21 12.43
N LEU A 73 -38.61 -14.27 12.15
CA LEU A 73 -37.77 -15.29 12.72
C LEU A 73 -37.50 -15.04 14.21
N VAL A 74 -37.39 -13.77 14.59
CA VAL A 74 -37.20 -13.32 15.97
C VAL A 74 -38.52 -13.45 16.76
N VAL A 75 -39.59 -12.88 16.24
CA VAL A 75 -40.88 -12.77 16.96
C VAL A 75 -41.60 -14.12 17.03
N ASN A 76 -41.65 -14.87 15.91
CA ASN A 76 -42.48 -16.07 15.83
C ASN A 76 -41.71 -17.34 16.13
N ASN A 77 -40.38 -17.36 15.91
CA ASN A 77 -39.56 -18.59 16.04
C ASN A 77 -38.54 -18.48 17.18
N GLY A 78 -38.54 -17.41 17.96
CA GLY A 78 -37.73 -17.28 19.16
C GLY A 78 -36.21 -17.21 18.92
N TYR A 79 -35.78 -16.77 17.70
CA TYR A 79 -34.38 -16.55 17.44
C TYR A 79 -33.90 -15.32 18.22
N LYS A 80 -32.70 -15.44 18.78
CA LYS A 80 -32.02 -14.34 19.48
C LYS A 80 -31.27 -13.48 18.48
N PRO A 81 -31.68 -12.23 18.26
CA PRO A 81 -30.94 -11.32 17.41
C PRO A 81 -29.67 -10.85 18.11
N CYS A 82 -28.54 -10.92 17.43
CA CYS A 82 -27.24 -10.56 17.97
C CYS A 82 -26.44 -9.73 16.98
N HIS A 83 -25.81 -8.65 17.47
CA HIS A 83 -24.72 -7.99 16.78
C HIS A 83 -23.40 -8.71 17.05
N ILE A 84 -22.60 -8.90 16.02
CA ILE A 84 -21.24 -9.40 16.16
C ILE A 84 -20.33 -8.20 16.42
N VAL A 85 -19.81 -8.09 17.65
CA VAL A 85 -18.93 -6.98 18.05
C VAL A 85 -17.47 -7.26 17.74
N ASP A 86 -17.00 -8.50 18.00
CA ASP A 86 -15.69 -8.98 17.56
C ASP A 86 -15.79 -10.38 16.96
N GLY A 87 -14.90 -10.72 16.03
CA GLY A 87 -14.88 -12.01 15.34
C GLY A 87 -15.60 -12.03 13.99
N GLN A 88 -16.09 -10.87 13.52
CA GLN A 88 -16.85 -10.75 12.27
C GLN A 88 -16.13 -11.36 11.05
N GLN A 89 -14.84 -11.13 10.88
CA GLN A 89 -14.10 -11.63 9.72
C GLN A 89 -14.08 -13.16 9.67
N ARG A 90 -13.88 -13.77 10.84
CA ARG A 90 -13.87 -15.26 10.98
C ARG A 90 -15.24 -15.86 10.69
N ILE A 91 -16.31 -15.34 11.30
CA ILE A 91 -17.66 -15.86 11.05
C ILE A 91 -18.04 -15.66 9.58
N THR A 92 -17.73 -14.51 8.98
CA THR A 92 -17.97 -14.27 7.54
C THR A 92 -17.27 -15.34 6.69
N THR A 93 -16.00 -15.62 6.98
CA THR A 93 -15.20 -16.64 6.26
C THR A 93 -15.84 -18.03 6.40
N PHE A 94 -16.28 -18.39 7.60
CA PHE A 94 -16.88 -19.69 7.86
C PHE A 94 -18.21 -19.88 7.12
N VAL A 95 -19.04 -18.85 7.09
CA VAL A 95 -20.31 -18.88 6.38
C VAL A 95 -20.12 -18.94 4.87
N ILE A 96 -19.13 -18.22 4.32
CA ILE A 96 -18.77 -18.34 2.89
C ILE A 96 -18.32 -19.77 2.57
N LEU A 97 -17.41 -20.34 3.36
CA LEU A 97 -16.95 -21.72 3.14
C LEU A 97 -18.11 -22.73 3.22
N LEU A 98 -19.01 -22.60 4.20
CA LEU A 98 -20.20 -23.45 4.30
C LEU A 98 -21.10 -23.34 3.06
N HIS A 99 -21.33 -22.13 2.57
CA HIS A 99 -22.09 -21.89 1.36
C HIS A 99 -21.46 -22.59 0.15
N GLU A 100 -20.13 -22.46 0.00
CA GLU A 100 -19.41 -23.10 -1.11
C GLU A 100 -19.36 -24.64 -0.98
N ILE A 101 -19.29 -25.21 0.23
CA ILE A 101 -19.44 -26.68 0.44
C ILE A 101 -20.81 -27.13 -0.04
N VAL A 102 -21.88 -26.44 0.36
CA VAL A 102 -23.25 -26.75 -0.08
C VAL A 102 -23.39 -26.63 -1.60
N GLY A 103 -22.86 -25.54 -2.18
CA GLY A 103 -22.85 -25.33 -3.63
C GLY A 103 -22.11 -26.41 -4.39
N PHE A 104 -20.96 -26.85 -3.88
CA PHE A 104 -20.17 -27.94 -4.44
C PHE A 104 -20.95 -29.25 -4.45
N VAL A 105 -21.55 -29.66 -3.30
CA VAL A 105 -22.29 -30.89 -3.18
C VAL A 105 -23.53 -30.93 -4.08
N ARG A 106 -24.25 -29.79 -4.23
CA ARG A 106 -25.35 -29.62 -5.20
C ARG A 106 -24.90 -29.79 -6.65
N GLY A 107 -23.67 -29.32 -6.95
CA GLY A 107 -23.10 -29.32 -8.29
C GLY A 107 -22.57 -30.65 -8.78
N LEU A 108 -22.47 -31.66 -7.90
CA LEU A 108 -22.04 -32.99 -8.30
C LEU A 108 -23.04 -33.64 -9.28
N ASP A 109 -22.51 -34.33 -10.30
CA ASP A 109 -23.34 -34.93 -11.37
C ASP A 109 -24.46 -35.82 -10.85
N GLU A 110 -24.20 -36.57 -9.80
CA GLU A 110 -25.18 -37.44 -9.14
C GLU A 110 -26.30 -36.67 -8.41
N ASN A 111 -26.14 -35.38 -8.18
CA ASN A 111 -27.05 -34.55 -7.38
C ASN A 111 -27.83 -33.49 -8.19
N LYS A 112 -27.50 -33.30 -9.46
CA LYS A 112 -28.06 -32.21 -10.32
C LYS A 112 -29.58 -32.23 -10.42
N ASP A 113 -30.19 -33.44 -10.41
CA ASP A 113 -31.64 -33.60 -10.55
C ASP A 113 -32.36 -33.88 -9.21
N LYS A 114 -31.65 -33.78 -8.08
CA LYS A 114 -32.19 -34.04 -6.74
C LYS A 114 -32.58 -32.73 -6.03
N PHE A 115 -33.59 -32.83 -5.16
CA PHE A 115 -33.92 -31.76 -4.24
C PHE A 115 -32.99 -31.78 -3.02
N ASP A 116 -32.81 -30.64 -2.37
CA ASP A 116 -31.94 -30.47 -1.18
C ASP A 116 -32.23 -31.50 -0.05
N LYS A 117 -33.46 -31.91 0.11
CA LYS A 117 -33.90 -32.94 1.07
C LYS A 117 -33.42 -34.38 0.72
N GLU A 118 -32.97 -34.58 -0.52
CA GLU A 118 -32.52 -35.87 -1.05
C GLU A 118 -30.99 -35.96 -1.16
N ILE A 119 -30.34 -34.82 -1.06
CA ILE A 119 -28.88 -34.70 -1.11
C ILE A 119 -28.35 -34.70 0.33
N THR A 120 -27.41 -35.61 0.61
CA THR A 120 -26.83 -35.75 1.96
C THR A 120 -25.33 -35.44 1.96
N LEU A 121 -24.87 -34.81 3.03
CA LEU A 121 -23.47 -34.70 3.38
C LEU A 121 -23.25 -35.26 4.77
N GLY A 122 -22.64 -36.44 4.84
CA GLY A 122 -22.57 -37.17 6.07
C GLY A 122 -23.95 -37.71 6.52
N TYR A 123 -24.42 -37.24 7.68
CA TYR A 123 -25.70 -37.60 8.26
C TYR A 123 -26.76 -36.50 8.19
N GLU A 124 -26.46 -35.35 7.58
CA GLU A 124 -27.38 -34.22 7.43
C GLU A 124 -27.76 -34.05 5.94
N THR A 125 -29.01 -33.70 5.67
CA THR A 125 -29.41 -33.28 4.32
C THR A 125 -28.97 -31.87 4.02
N VAL A 126 -28.80 -31.53 2.75
CA VAL A 126 -28.48 -30.15 2.33
C VAL A 126 -29.54 -29.17 2.82
N GLU A 127 -30.83 -29.54 2.83
CA GLU A 127 -31.91 -28.68 3.37
C GLU A 127 -31.72 -28.42 4.86
N GLU A 128 -31.30 -29.39 5.65
CA GLU A 128 -31.01 -29.25 7.08
C GLU A 128 -29.79 -28.32 7.28
N ILE A 129 -28.69 -28.53 6.54
CA ILE A 129 -27.48 -27.71 6.62
C ILE A 129 -27.81 -26.25 6.29
N VAL A 130 -28.50 -25.99 5.18
CA VAL A 130 -28.92 -24.65 4.78
C VAL A 130 -29.79 -24.00 5.84
N SER A 131 -30.79 -24.75 6.36
CA SER A 131 -31.72 -24.22 7.36
C SER A 131 -31.06 -23.92 8.72
N LYS A 132 -29.94 -24.63 9.04
CA LYS A 132 -29.20 -24.51 10.30
C LYS A 132 -28.17 -23.38 10.30
N TYR A 133 -27.54 -23.10 9.14
CA TYR A 133 -26.38 -22.18 9.07
C TYR A 133 -26.52 -21.02 8.08
N ILE A 134 -27.35 -21.17 7.03
CA ILE A 134 -27.36 -20.18 5.93
C ILE A 134 -28.63 -19.35 5.97
N CYS A 135 -29.80 -19.95 5.73
CA CYS A 135 -31.03 -19.20 5.67
C CYS A 135 -32.28 -20.01 6.05
N ARG A 136 -33.33 -19.29 6.42
CA ARG A 136 -34.68 -19.83 6.66
C ARG A 136 -35.66 -19.19 5.72
N LYS A 137 -36.61 -19.95 5.16
CA LYS A 137 -37.68 -19.46 4.30
C LYS A 137 -39.00 -19.39 5.09
N LYS A 138 -39.64 -18.23 5.07
CA LYS A 138 -40.87 -17.96 5.83
C LYS A 138 -42.04 -18.79 5.31
N PRO A 139 -42.66 -19.66 6.17
CA PRO A 139 -43.89 -20.37 5.79
C PRO A 139 -45.10 -19.43 5.65
N PRO A 140 -46.18 -19.82 4.93
CA PRO A 140 -46.33 -21.06 4.15
C PRO A 140 -45.75 -20.97 2.74
N HIS A 141 -45.58 -19.74 2.19
CA HIS A 141 -45.30 -19.55 0.77
C HIS A 141 -43.80 -19.59 0.43
N ARG A 142 -42.88 -19.57 1.43
CA ARG A 142 -41.42 -19.64 1.28
C ARG A 142 -40.80 -18.59 0.33
N ILE A 143 -41.50 -17.43 0.17
CA ILE A 143 -41.05 -16.31 -0.70
C ILE A 143 -39.98 -15.48 0.00
N ILE A 144 -40.15 -15.23 1.30
CA ILE A 144 -39.22 -14.43 2.08
C ILE A 144 -38.08 -15.34 2.60
N THR A 145 -36.84 -15.00 2.27
CA THR A 145 -35.64 -15.69 2.73
C THR A 145 -34.93 -14.83 3.78
N THR A 146 -34.77 -15.33 4.99
CA THR A 146 -33.99 -14.69 6.06
C THR A 146 -32.67 -15.41 6.22
N TYR A 147 -31.57 -14.70 5.96
CA TYR A 147 -30.22 -15.25 6.18
C TYR A 147 -29.86 -15.17 7.66
N LEU A 148 -29.34 -16.27 8.22
CA LEU A 148 -28.99 -16.38 9.63
C LEU A 148 -27.77 -15.53 10.00
N PHE A 149 -26.96 -15.19 9.00
CA PHE A 149 -25.81 -14.31 9.10
C PHE A 149 -25.84 -13.28 7.97
N GLY A 150 -25.50 -12.03 8.27
CA GLY A 150 -25.42 -10.96 7.27
C GLY A 150 -24.91 -9.65 7.88
N TYR A 151 -24.90 -8.65 7.04
CA TYR A 151 -24.62 -7.27 7.45
C TYR A 151 -25.94 -6.52 7.68
N GLU A 152 -25.91 -5.49 8.52
CA GLU A 152 -27.01 -4.52 8.61
C GLU A 152 -27.30 -3.89 7.25
N VAL A 153 -28.56 -3.51 7.00
CA VAL A 153 -29.03 -3.08 5.68
C VAL A 153 -28.24 -1.87 5.15
N ASP A 154 -27.82 -1.00 6.04
CA ASP A 154 -27.05 0.19 5.67
C ASP A 154 -25.56 -0.08 5.41
N ASN A 155 -25.04 -1.27 5.70
CA ASN A 155 -23.67 -1.63 5.38
C ASN A 155 -23.51 -1.90 3.88
N PRO A 156 -22.52 -1.30 3.19
CA PRO A 156 -22.29 -1.49 1.75
C PRO A 156 -22.09 -2.96 1.31
N SER A 157 -21.70 -3.83 2.26
CA SER A 157 -21.50 -5.27 1.98
C SER A 157 -22.79 -6.10 2.06
N ALA A 158 -23.90 -5.53 2.59
CA ALA A 158 -25.13 -6.29 2.82
C ALA A 158 -25.73 -6.85 1.52
N GLU A 159 -25.95 -6.01 0.53
CA GLU A 159 -26.48 -6.42 -0.79
C GLU A 159 -25.52 -7.39 -1.50
N TYR A 160 -24.22 -7.13 -1.43
CA TYR A 160 -23.22 -7.98 -2.07
C TYR A 160 -23.21 -9.39 -1.46
N MET A 161 -23.27 -9.48 -0.11
CA MET A 161 -23.34 -10.75 0.59
C MET A 161 -24.57 -11.55 0.15
N LYS A 162 -25.73 -10.87 0.06
CA LYS A 162 -27.01 -11.50 -0.30
C LYS A 162 -27.03 -11.96 -1.77
N TYR A 163 -26.68 -11.09 -2.71
CA TYR A 163 -26.88 -11.32 -4.14
C TYR A 163 -25.68 -11.95 -4.86
N LYS A 164 -24.46 -11.82 -4.33
CA LYS A 164 -23.24 -12.29 -5.01
C LYS A 164 -22.49 -13.38 -4.22
N VAL A 165 -22.69 -13.45 -2.90
CA VAL A 165 -22.10 -14.53 -2.11
C VAL A 165 -23.11 -15.67 -1.96
N PHE A 166 -24.34 -15.35 -1.55
CA PHE A 166 -25.41 -16.35 -1.38
C PHE A 166 -26.22 -16.62 -2.65
N ASP A 167 -25.86 -16.04 -3.78
CA ASP A 167 -26.45 -16.26 -5.11
C ASP A 167 -27.96 -16.04 -5.17
N GLU A 168 -28.52 -15.16 -4.32
CA GLU A 168 -29.93 -14.78 -4.42
C GLU A 168 -30.18 -14.00 -5.71
N GLN A 169 -31.25 -14.31 -6.40
CA GLN A 169 -31.59 -13.68 -7.68
C GLN A 169 -31.90 -12.19 -7.50
N TYR A 170 -31.21 -11.36 -8.25
CA TYR A 170 -31.36 -9.91 -8.27
C TYR A 170 -31.10 -9.35 -9.65
N ALA A 171 -32.04 -8.52 -10.15
CA ALA A 171 -31.95 -7.95 -11.49
C ALA A 171 -31.20 -6.62 -11.55
N GLY A 172 -30.79 -6.06 -10.39
CA GLY A 172 -30.08 -4.79 -10.29
C GLY A 172 -28.57 -4.92 -10.29
N ALA A 173 -27.89 -3.77 -10.40
CA ALA A 173 -26.44 -3.68 -10.22
C ALA A 173 -26.13 -3.56 -8.73
N VAL A 174 -25.16 -4.35 -8.25
CA VAL A 174 -24.66 -4.29 -6.89
C VAL A 174 -23.35 -3.51 -6.88
N ASN A 175 -23.22 -2.54 -5.98
CA ASN A 175 -22.01 -1.74 -5.85
C ASN A 175 -20.81 -2.60 -5.44
N GLU A 176 -19.74 -2.48 -6.20
CA GLU A 176 -18.48 -3.14 -5.89
C GLU A 176 -17.50 -2.16 -5.22
N THR A 177 -17.02 -2.57 -4.05
CA THR A 177 -15.98 -1.88 -3.27
C THR A 177 -14.80 -2.83 -3.04
N TYR A 178 -13.73 -2.32 -2.45
CA TYR A 178 -12.61 -3.17 -2.01
C TYR A 178 -13.08 -4.33 -1.11
N TYR A 179 -13.98 -4.05 -0.17
CA TYR A 179 -14.50 -5.07 0.75
C TYR A 179 -15.35 -6.14 0.06
N THR A 180 -16.17 -5.73 -0.90
CA THR A 180 -16.98 -6.69 -1.67
C THR A 180 -16.15 -7.50 -2.63
N LYS A 181 -15.05 -6.95 -3.15
CA LYS A 181 -14.06 -7.70 -3.94
C LYS A 181 -13.40 -8.79 -3.11
N ASN A 182 -13.08 -8.52 -1.83
CA ASN A 182 -12.54 -9.53 -0.92
C ASN A 182 -13.55 -10.64 -0.65
N LEU A 183 -14.86 -10.34 -0.53
CA LEU A 183 -15.92 -11.35 -0.43
C LEU A 183 -15.94 -12.27 -1.66
N LYS A 184 -15.89 -11.69 -2.86
CA LYS A 184 -15.81 -12.44 -4.11
C LYS A 184 -14.57 -13.31 -4.19
N PHE A 185 -13.43 -12.76 -3.79
CA PHE A 185 -12.16 -13.49 -3.77
C PHE A 185 -12.24 -14.69 -2.82
N ALA A 186 -12.78 -14.50 -1.59
CA ALA A 186 -12.95 -15.59 -0.63
C ALA A 186 -13.88 -16.70 -1.16
N LYS A 187 -15.00 -16.32 -1.79
CA LYS A 187 -15.92 -17.27 -2.44
C LYS A 187 -15.19 -18.12 -3.48
N ASN A 188 -14.52 -17.49 -4.43
CA ASN A 188 -13.79 -18.17 -5.50
C ASN A 188 -12.66 -19.05 -4.95
N PHE A 189 -11.92 -18.53 -3.96
CA PHE A 189 -10.84 -19.27 -3.29
C PHE A 189 -11.34 -20.58 -2.69
N PHE A 190 -12.46 -20.56 -1.96
CA PHE A 190 -13.00 -21.78 -1.36
C PHE A 190 -13.58 -22.72 -2.41
N ALA A 191 -14.30 -22.23 -3.40
CA ALA A 191 -14.80 -23.06 -4.49
C ALA A 191 -13.67 -23.83 -5.20
N GLU A 192 -12.56 -23.14 -5.55
CA GLU A 192 -11.41 -23.79 -6.16
C GLU A 192 -10.72 -24.82 -5.24
N ASN A 193 -10.55 -24.49 -3.96
CA ASN A 193 -9.86 -25.39 -3.03
C ASN A 193 -10.69 -26.61 -2.63
N ILE A 194 -12.01 -26.47 -2.56
CA ILE A 194 -12.92 -27.63 -2.37
C ILE A 194 -12.81 -28.59 -3.57
N ASN A 195 -12.84 -28.06 -4.79
CA ASN A 195 -12.66 -28.89 -6.00
C ASN A 195 -11.31 -29.63 -5.98
N LYS A 196 -10.22 -28.91 -5.68
CA LYS A 196 -8.88 -29.51 -5.57
C LYS A 196 -8.81 -30.60 -4.48
N LEU A 197 -9.46 -30.38 -3.33
CA LEU A 197 -9.52 -31.38 -2.25
C LEU A 197 -10.26 -32.63 -2.70
N TYR A 198 -11.40 -32.47 -3.36
CA TYR A 198 -12.20 -33.55 -3.90
C TYR A 198 -11.42 -34.38 -4.93
N GLU A 199 -10.84 -33.74 -5.94
CA GLU A 199 -10.05 -34.37 -7.00
C GLU A 199 -8.83 -35.13 -6.44
N LYS A 200 -8.08 -34.47 -5.51
CA LYS A 200 -6.89 -35.06 -4.89
C LYS A 200 -7.23 -36.34 -4.09
N SER A 201 -8.42 -36.42 -3.53
CA SER A 201 -8.86 -37.54 -2.70
C SER A 201 -9.47 -38.72 -3.50
N GLY A 202 -9.64 -38.58 -4.82
CA GLY A 202 -10.13 -39.62 -5.72
C GLY A 202 -11.48 -40.21 -5.25
N GLU A 203 -11.59 -41.53 -5.13
CA GLU A 203 -12.81 -42.22 -4.67
C GLU A 203 -13.27 -41.78 -3.27
N GLY A 204 -12.38 -41.25 -2.43
CA GLY A 204 -12.68 -40.69 -1.11
C GLY A 204 -13.04 -39.20 -1.12
N GLY A 205 -13.23 -38.58 -2.29
CA GLY A 205 -13.41 -37.13 -2.43
C GLY A 205 -14.60 -36.59 -1.63
N LEU A 206 -15.75 -37.25 -1.68
CA LEU A 206 -16.95 -36.83 -0.94
C LEU A 206 -16.74 -36.95 0.59
N GLU A 207 -16.04 -37.99 1.06
CA GLU A 207 -15.73 -38.14 2.48
C GLU A 207 -14.70 -37.08 2.95
N ALA A 208 -13.78 -36.66 2.09
CA ALA A 208 -12.89 -35.57 2.40
C ALA A 208 -13.66 -34.25 2.59
N VAL A 209 -14.65 -33.97 1.73
CA VAL A 209 -15.53 -32.78 1.87
C VAL A 209 -16.41 -32.90 3.10
N ASN A 210 -16.93 -34.07 3.40
CA ASN A 210 -17.71 -34.35 4.63
C ASN A 210 -16.84 -34.12 5.89
N THR A 211 -15.60 -34.56 5.86
CA THR A 211 -14.65 -34.35 6.96
C THR A 211 -14.34 -32.87 7.13
N LEU A 212 -14.17 -32.12 6.03
CA LEU A 212 -13.99 -30.67 6.05
C LEU A 212 -15.19 -29.98 6.70
N TYR A 213 -16.42 -30.35 6.31
CA TYR A 213 -17.65 -29.83 6.89
C TYR A 213 -17.74 -30.10 8.41
N LYS A 214 -17.41 -31.32 8.84
CA LYS A 214 -17.41 -31.68 10.28
C LYS A 214 -16.36 -30.88 11.07
N LYS A 215 -15.17 -30.71 10.53
CA LYS A 215 -14.12 -29.91 11.17
C LYS A 215 -14.59 -28.46 11.33
N LEU A 216 -15.13 -27.86 10.27
CA LEU A 216 -15.61 -26.50 10.27
C LEU A 216 -16.74 -26.26 11.30
N THR A 217 -17.71 -27.16 11.35
CA THR A 217 -18.93 -26.96 12.15
C THR A 217 -18.79 -27.41 13.60
N GLN A 218 -17.94 -28.41 13.89
CA GLN A 218 -17.89 -29.10 15.18
C GLN A 218 -16.53 -28.97 15.89
N ARG A 219 -15.43 -28.72 15.17
CA ARG A 219 -14.06 -28.76 15.76
C ARG A 219 -13.43 -27.39 15.95
N LEU A 220 -13.90 -26.38 15.25
CA LEU A 220 -13.49 -25.01 15.47
C LEU A 220 -14.25 -24.41 16.66
N MET A 221 -13.52 -24.01 17.70
CA MET A 221 -14.10 -23.57 18.97
C MET A 221 -13.86 -22.07 19.19
N PHE A 222 -14.92 -21.36 19.50
CA PHE A 222 -14.89 -19.95 19.89
C PHE A 222 -15.04 -19.81 21.41
N ASN A 223 -14.31 -18.88 21.99
CA ASN A 223 -14.60 -18.40 23.33
C ASN A 223 -15.71 -17.32 23.20
N LEU A 224 -16.93 -17.68 23.54
CA LEU A 224 -18.07 -16.79 23.44
C LEU A 224 -18.09 -15.81 24.61
N HIS A 225 -18.20 -14.52 24.30
CA HIS A 225 -18.44 -13.46 25.26
C HIS A 225 -19.71 -12.69 24.86
N GLU A 226 -20.77 -12.83 25.64
CA GLU A 226 -21.99 -12.04 25.50
C GLU A 226 -21.84 -10.76 26.33
N ILE A 227 -22.04 -9.60 25.70
CA ILE A 227 -21.90 -8.27 26.32
C ILE A 227 -23.27 -7.91 26.86
N ASP A 228 -23.38 -7.81 28.20
CA ASP A 228 -24.63 -7.41 28.88
C ASP A 228 -24.90 -5.91 28.68
N ASP A 229 -26.19 -5.51 28.76
CA ASP A 229 -26.65 -4.14 28.59
C ASP A 229 -26.04 -3.15 29.60
N ASP A 230 -25.63 -3.63 30.78
CA ASP A 230 -25.01 -2.84 31.84
C ASP A 230 -23.53 -2.48 31.55
N TYR A 231 -22.93 -3.09 30.54
CA TYR A 231 -21.59 -2.75 30.12
C TYR A 231 -21.65 -1.89 28.85
N ASP A 232 -20.93 -0.78 28.93
CA ASP A 232 -20.75 0.03 27.75
C ASP A 232 -20.03 -0.77 26.66
N VAL A 233 -20.78 -1.14 25.63
CA VAL A 233 -20.30 -1.93 24.50
C VAL A 233 -19.05 -1.32 23.88
N PHE A 234 -18.95 0.01 23.92
CA PHE A 234 -17.84 0.73 23.29
C PHE A 234 -16.58 0.70 24.15
N VAL A 235 -16.71 0.77 25.49
CA VAL A 235 -15.58 0.58 26.42
C VAL A 235 -15.09 -0.87 26.39
N ALA A 236 -16.03 -1.82 26.33
CA ALA A 236 -15.70 -3.23 26.16
C ALA A 236 -14.94 -3.47 24.84
N PHE A 237 -15.37 -2.82 23.77
CA PHE A 237 -14.75 -2.92 22.44
C PHE A 237 -13.33 -2.32 22.41
N GLU A 238 -13.10 -1.16 23.01
CA GLU A 238 -11.76 -0.56 23.12
C GLU A 238 -10.78 -1.44 23.94
N THR A 239 -11.28 -2.09 24.98
CA THR A 239 -10.42 -2.90 25.88
C THR A 239 -10.18 -4.32 25.39
N MET A 240 -11.13 -4.93 24.68
CA MET A 240 -11.06 -6.31 24.21
C MET A 240 -10.23 -6.47 22.92
N ASN A 241 -10.18 -5.44 22.07
CA ASN A 241 -9.53 -5.51 20.74
C ASN A 241 -7.99 -5.57 20.77
N ASN A 242 -7.37 -5.59 21.95
CA ASN A 242 -5.91 -5.75 22.10
C ASN A 242 -5.39 -7.18 21.84
N ARG A 243 -6.27 -8.15 21.54
CA ARG A 243 -5.89 -9.57 21.37
C ARG A 243 -6.09 -10.13 19.95
N GLY A 244 -6.54 -9.30 18.98
CA GLY A 244 -6.76 -9.69 17.57
C GLY A 244 -6.11 -8.71 16.59
N LYS A 245 -6.62 -8.64 15.35
CA LYS A 245 -6.24 -7.57 14.42
C LYS A 245 -6.72 -6.24 15.00
N ARG A 246 -5.78 -5.37 15.37
CA ARG A 246 -6.07 -4.06 15.96
C ARG A 246 -7.07 -3.28 15.10
N LEU A 247 -7.98 -2.58 15.77
CA LEU A 247 -8.83 -1.58 15.12
C LEU A 247 -7.97 -0.54 14.42
N THR A 248 -8.45 -0.07 13.28
CA THR A 248 -7.88 1.14 12.69
C THR A 248 -8.21 2.35 13.58
N ASN A 249 -7.40 3.39 13.51
CA ASN A 249 -7.66 4.62 14.27
C ASN A 249 -9.03 5.24 13.89
N LEU A 250 -9.45 5.06 12.65
CA LEU A 250 -10.75 5.50 12.16
C LEU A 250 -11.92 4.76 12.84
N GLU A 251 -11.80 3.43 13.02
CA GLU A 251 -12.78 2.61 13.76
C GLU A 251 -12.82 2.98 15.24
N LEU A 252 -11.63 3.18 15.84
CA LEU A 252 -11.51 3.58 17.24
C LEU A 252 -12.20 4.92 17.50
N LEU A 253 -11.99 5.90 16.63
CA LEU A 253 -12.63 7.21 16.74
C LEU A 253 -14.16 7.12 16.60
N LYS A 254 -14.65 6.32 15.63
CA LYS A 254 -16.08 6.10 15.45
C LYS A 254 -16.74 5.63 16.73
N ASN A 255 -16.19 4.57 17.29
CA ASN A 255 -16.72 3.98 18.52
C ASN A 255 -16.75 4.99 19.66
N ARG A 256 -15.68 5.78 19.80
CA ARG A 256 -15.61 6.85 20.77
C ARG A 256 -16.70 7.88 20.56
N LEU A 257 -16.92 8.36 19.34
CA LEU A 257 -17.96 9.38 19.06
C LEU A 257 -19.37 8.84 19.33
N ILE A 258 -19.65 7.59 18.94
CA ILE A 258 -20.96 6.95 19.24
C ILE A 258 -21.15 6.83 20.75
N TYR A 259 -20.13 6.37 21.50
CA TYR A 259 -20.19 6.31 22.95
C TYR A 259 -20.53 7.67 23.58
N LEU A 260 -19.87 8.73 23.13
CA LEU A 260 -20.10 10.07 23.67
C LEU A 260 -21.56 10.52 23.50
N THR A 261 -22.27 10.09 22.47
CA THR A 261 -23.69 10.43 22.31
C THR A 261 -24.57 9.86 23.41
N THR A 262 -24.14 8.81 24.11
CA THR A 262 -24.91 8.19 25.20
C THR A 262 -24.72 8.90 26.52
N LEU A 263 -23.73 9.78 26.66
CA LEU A 263 -23.35 10.41 27.93
C LEU A 263 -24.02 11.77 28.17
N TYR A 264 -24.68 12.35 27.17
CA TYR A 264 -25.41 13.62 27.35
C TYR A 264 -26.69 13.38 28.15
N ASP A 265 -27.01 14.32 29.02
CA ASP A 265 -28.26 14.32 29.79
C ASP A 265 -29.48 14.41 28.86
N ASP A 266 -30.52 13.64 29.15
CA ASP A 266 -31.74 13.58 28.32
C ASP A 266 -32.52 14.91 28.29
N ASP A 267 -32.37 15.71 29.34
CA ASP A 267 -32.96 17.04 29.44
C ASP A 267 -32.33 18.07 28.50
N VAL A 268 -31.06 17.85 28.10
CA VAL A 268 -30.30 18.73 27.20
C VAL A 268 -30.25 18.21 25.78
N PHE A 269 -30.23 16.89 25.61
CA PHE A 269 -30.08 16.20 24.32
C PHE A 269 -30.90 14.91 24.36
N ASP A 270 -32.12 14.97 23.87
CA ASP A 270 -33.09 13.87 23.99
C ASP A 270 -32.68 12.63 23.18
N GLU A 271 -33.30 11.48 23.43
CA GLU A 271 -32.97 10.21 22.76
C GLU A 271 -33.21 10.27 21.26
N LYS A 272 -34.13 11.09 20.76
CA LYS A 272 -34.36 11.31 19.33
C LYS A 272 -33.16 12.02 18.71
N ASP A 273 -32.63 13.05 19.35
CA ASP A 273 -31.47 13.80 18.89
C ASP A 273 -30.18 12.96 18.99
N LYS A 274 -30.02 12.17 20.08
CA LYS A 274 -28.96 11.18 20.23
C LYS A 274 -28.98 10.18 19.08
N SER A 275 -30.14 9.64 18.74
CA SER A 275 -30.36 8.70 17.64
C SER A 275 -30.03 9.35 16.30
N ALA A 276 -30.46 10.60 16.08
CA ALA A 276 -30.18 11.35 14.87
C ALA A 276 -28.67 11.60 14.68
N LEU A 277 -27.95 11.96 15.77
CA LEU A 277 -26.50 12.14 15.72
C LEU A 277 -25.75 10.82 15.46
N ARG A 278 -26.17 9.73 16.11
CA ARG A 278 -25.61 8.38 15.83
C ARG A 278 -25.80 7.99 14.35
N LYS A 279 -26.98 8.26 13.80
CA LYS A 279 -27.22 8.03 12.38
C LYS A 279 -26.29 8.87 11.50
N LYS A 280 -26.11 10.15 11.78
CA LYS A 280 -25.17 11.01 11.05
C LYS A 280 -23.73 10.49 11.11
N ILE A 281 -23.29 10.00 12.28
CA ILE A 281 -21.98 9.38 12.47
C ILE A 281 -21.88 8.14 11.56
N ASN A 282 -22.86 7.25 11.58
CA ASN A 282 -22.88 6.04 10.75
C ASN A 282 -22.85 6.36 9.25
N ASP A 283 -23.71 7.28 8.81
CA ASP A 283 -23.75 7.72 7.41
C ASP A 283 -22.42 8.33 6.96
N ALA A 284 -21.74 9.06 7.83
CA ALA A 284 -20.42 9.62 7.52
C ALA A 284 -19.37 8.53 7.35
N TRP A 285 -19.30 7.54 8.25
CA TRP A 285 -18.36 6.42 8.14
C TRP A 285 -18.65 5.52 6.92
N LYS A 286 -19.93 5.31 6.60
CA LYS A 286 -20.34 4.63 5.37
C LYS A 286 -19.76 5.31 4.14
N GLU A 287 -19.90 6.64 4.06
CA GLU A 287 -19.34 7.43 2.95
C GLU A 287 -17.81 7.40 2.94
N VAL A 288 -17.16 7.57 4.10
CA VAL A 288 -15.70 7.49 4.21
C VAL A 288 -15.18 6.15 3.72
N TYR A 289 -15.72 5.03 4.20
CA TYR A 289 -15.29 3.71 3.75
C TYR A 289 -15.60 3.45 2.26
N TYR A 290 -16.70 3.99 1.75
CA TYR A 290 -17.00 3.94 0.33
C TYR A 290 -15.92 4.65 -0.48
N GLN A 291 -15.58 5.89 -0.11
CA GLN A 291 -14.56 6.65 -0.83
C GLN A 291 -13.16 6.02 -0.72
N LEU A 292 -12.76 5.56 0.46
CA LEU A 292 -11.46 4.91 0.66
C LEU A 292 -11.35 3.56 -0.08
N GLY A 293 -12.46 2.84 -0.21
CA GLY A 293 -12.53 1.56 -0.93
C GLY A 293 -13.02 1.66 -2.38
N ARG A 294 -13.27 2.85 -2.91
CA ARG A 294 -13.88 3.06 -4.23
C ARG A 294 -13.02 2.52 -5.37
N ASN A 295 -11.70 2.71 -5.31
CA ASN A 295 -10.81 2.07 -6.25
C ASN A 295 -10.59 0.61 -5.87
N LYS A 296 -11.04 -0.32 -6.72
CA LYS A 296 -11.04 -1.77 -6.48
C LYS A 296 -9.64 -2.39 -6.40
N SER A 297 -8.64 -1.73 -6.96
CA SER A 297 -7.28 -2.26 -7.07
C SER A 297 -6.36 -1.74 -5.98
N VAL A 298 -6.58 -0.50 -5.54
CA VAL A 298 -5.73 0.20 -4.57
C VAL A 298 -6.62 0.90 -3.54
N PRO A 299 -6.93 0.23 -2.41
CA PRO A 299 -7.66 0.89 -1.33
C PRO A 299 -6.78 1.97 -0.70
N LEU A 300 -7.40 3.06 -0.27
CA LEU A 300 -6.72 4.12 0.46
C LEU A 300 -6.63 3.76 1.95
N SER A 301 -5.56 4.22 2.59
CA SER A 301 -5.30 3.98 4.01
C SER A 301 -6.25 4.82 4.88
N ASP A 302 -6.92 4.16 5.83
CA ASP A 302 -7.78 4.79 6.82
C ASP A 302 -7.00 5.79 7.69
N ASP A 303 -5.80 5.38 8.13
CA ASP A 303 -4.95 6.17 9.03
C ASP A 303 -4.37 7.40 8.33
N ASP A 304 -3.95 7.27 7.07
CA ASP A 304 -3.44 8.40 6.28
C ASP A 304 -4.54 9.43 6.03
N PHE A 305 -5.76 8.97 5.74
CA PHE A 305 -6.92 9.85 5.58
C PHE A 305 -7.25 10.58 6.88
N LEU A 306 -7.38 9.86 7.99
CA LEU A 306 -7.73 10.45 9.28
C LEU A 306 -6.67 11.45 9.74
N ARG A 307 -5.38 11.13 9.54
CA ARG A 307 -4.28 12.06 9.83
C ARG A 307 -4.34 13.32 8.95
N ALA A 308 -4.62 13.16 7.67
CA ALA A 308 -4.77 14.29 6.76
C ALA A 308 -5.95 15.17 7.15
N HIS A 309 -7.10 14.57 7.48
CA HIS A 309 -8.26 15.30 7.96
C HIS A 309 -7.95 16.05 9.27
N TRP A 310 -7.23 15.41 10.21
CA TRP A 310 -6.79 16.07 11.45
C TRP A 310 -5.92 17.30 11.16
N ILE A 311 -5.00 17.22 10.18
CA ILE A 311 -4.15 18.35 9.75
C ILE A 311 -5.01 19.50 9.19
N ILE A 312 -6.05 19.18 8.42
CA ILE A 312 -6.92 20.15 7.76
C ILE A 312 -7.89 20.79 8.78
N TYR A 313 -8.48 19.99 9.66
CA TYR A 313 -9.53 20.44 10.56
C TYR A 313 -9.00 21.13 11.81
N PHE A 314 -7.88 20.67 12.40
CA PHE A 314 -7.30 21.21 13.61
C PHE A 314 -6.03 22.01 13.35
N ARG A 315 -5.72 22.96 14.27
CA ARG A 315 -4.48 23.73 14.18
C ARG A 315 -3.27 22.83 14.42
N TYR A 316 -2.46 22.61 13.39
CA TYR A 316 -1.25 21.81 13.47
C TYR A 316 -0.21 22.46 14.38
N SER A 317 0.35 21.69 15.32
CA SER A 317 1.48 22.09 16.15
C SER A 317 2.49 20.95 16.22
N ARG A 318 3.75 21.22 15.91
CA ARG A 318 4.84 20.23 15.93
C ARG A 318 5.01 19.58 17.32
N LYS A 319 4.68 20.29 18.42
CA LYS A 319 4.73 19.75 19.80
C LYS A 319 3.64 18.70 20.08
N ARG A 320 2.60 18.65 19.28
CA ARG A 320 1.50 17.67 19.39
C ARG A 320 1.71 16.48 18.47
N GLY A 321 2.77 16.49 17.75
CA GLY A 321 3.49 15.42 17.13
C GLY A 321 2.74 14.46 16.24
N ASP A 322 3.30 13.28 16.19
CA ASP A 322 2.83 12.18 15.35
C ASP A 322 1.66 11.40 15.96
N ASP A 323 1.22 11.77 17.17
CA ASP A 323 0.13 11.10 17.92
C ASP A 323 -1.22 11.82 17.73
N TYR A 324 -1.63 11.95 16.45
CA TYR A 324 -2.90 12.59 16.08
C TYR A 324 -4.11 11.87 16.66
N ILE A 325 -4.07 10.55 16.81
CA ILE A 325 -5.17 9.77 17.36
C ILE A 325 -5.34 10.06 18.86
N LYS A 326 -4.25 10.18 19.59
CA LYS A 326 -4.32 10.56 21.01
C LYS A 326 -4.91 11.96 21.21
N PHE A 327 -4.56 12.89 20.30
CA PHE A 327 -5.19 14.21 20.28
C PHE A 327 -6.69 14.11 20.06
N LEU A 328 -7.15 13.33 19.05
CA LEU A 328 -8.57 13.18 18.73
C LEU A 328 -9.33 12.53 19.90
N LEU A 329 -8.80 11.47 20.50
CA LEU A 329 -9.42 10.80 21.64
C LEU A 329 -9.47 11.69 22.90
N ASN A 330 -8.52 12.60 23.10
CA ASN A 330 -8.53 13.57 24.18
C ASN A 330 -9.52 14.72 23.91
N LYS A 331 -9.60 15.21 22.66
CA LYS A 331 -10.59 16.23 22.27
C LYS A 331 -12.01 15.68 22.41
N PHE A 332 -12.24 14.49 21.89
CA PHE A 332 -13.51 13.78 21.98
C PHE A 332 -13.48 12.79 23.17
N SER A 333 -13.59 13.33 24.37
CA SER A 333 -13.54 12.55 25.61
C SER A 333 -14.76 12.81 26.49
N SER A 334 -15.12 11.82 27.31
CA SER A 334 -16.18 11.94 28.30
C SER A 334 -15.97 13.13 29.26
N LYS A 335 -14.70 13.41 29.56
CA LYS A 335 -14.33 14.57 30.38
C LYS A 335 -14.88 15.88 29.80
N GLY A 336 -14.83 16.06 28.48
CA GLY A 336 -15.38 17.24 27.80
C GLY A 336 -16.91 17.40 27.97
N ILE A 337 -17.63 16.28 28.15
CA ILE A 337 -19.08 16.31 28.37
C ILE A 337 -19.40 16.63 29.84
N PHE A 338 -18.69 16.01 30.78
CA PHE A 338 -18.94 16.22 32.23
C PHE A 338 -18.38 17.53 32.75
N GLU A 339 -17.35 18.11 32.16
CA GLU A 339 -16.87 19.45 32.47
C GLU A 339 -17.78 20.48 31.82
N LYS A 340 -18.40 21.31 32.65
CA LYS A 340 -19.31 22.39 32.21
C LYS A 340 -18.55 23.72 32.15
N ALA A 341 -19.01 24.60 31.27
CA ALA A 341 -18.53 25.97 31.16
C ALA A 341 -19.72 26.93 31.13
N PRO A 342 -19.63 28.09 31.77
CA PRO A 342 -20.69 29.10 31.72
C PRO A 342 -20.77 29.72 30.33
N VAL A 343 -21.97 29.82 29.79
CA VAL A 343 -22.29 30.52 28.53
C VAL A 343 -23.39 31.54 28.80
N LEU A 344 -23.16 32.74 28.32
CA LEU A 344 -24.16 33.82 28.35
C LEU A 344 -25.16 33.56 27.20
N VAL A 345 -26.43 33.45 27.54
CA VAL A 345 -27.54 33.35 26.57
C VAL A 345 -28.18 34.72 26.45
N GLU A 346 -28.19 35.29 25.26
CA GLU A 346 -29.02 36.45 24.93
C GLU A 346 -30.48 35.97 24.88
N SER A 347 -31.36 36.51 25.72
CA SER A 347 -32.78 36.15 25.71
C SER A 347 -33.42 36.61 24.39
N GLU A 348 -33.97 35.65 23.61
CA GLU A 348 -34.76 35.91 22.40
C GLU A 348 -36.18 36.41 22.74
N GLU A 349 -36.38 37.28 23.67
CA GLU A 349 -37.63 38.03 23.83
C GLU A 349 -37.45 39.42 23.24
N GLY A 350 -37.76 39.53 21.96
CA GLY A 350 -37.86 40.82 21.27
C GLY A 350 -38.94 41.68 21.95
N PRO A 351 -38.82 43.01 21.93
CA PRO A 351 -39.75 43.91 22.59
C PRO A 351 -41.15 43.74 21.98
N VAL A 352 -42.12 43.37 22.82
CA VAL A 352 -43.55 43.48 22.50
C VAL A 352 -43.85 44.95 22.40
N ILE A 353 -43.98 45.46 21.19
CA ILE A 353 -44.48 46.80 20.93
C ILE A 353 -45.99 46.76 21.22
N SER A 354 -46.39 47.24 22.40
CA SER A 354 -47.78 47.63 22.66
C SER A 354 -47.96 49.09 22.21
N ASP A 355 -48.71 49.25 21.10
CA ASP A 355 -49.25 50.56 20.76
C ASP A 355 -50.25 51.00 21.82
N ASP A 356 -49.88 51.83 22.78
CA ASP A 356 -50.72 52.85 23.33
C ASP A 356 -49.94 53.99 23.96
N VAL A 357 -50.16 55.20 23.39
CA VAL A 357 -49.65 56.50 23.77
C VAL A 357 -50.30 56.99 25.03
N THR A 358 -49.53 57.48 26.04
CA THR A 358 -49.75 58.82 26.66
C THR A 358 -48.64 59.13 27.65
N ASP A 359 -48.09 60.33 27.45
CA ASP A 359 -47.31 61.22 28.31
C ASP A 359 -47.11 60.84 29.78
N SER A 360 -45.84 60.84 30.24
CA SER A 360 -45.31 61.85 31.17
C SER A 360 -43.99 61.38 31.78
N ASP A 361 -43.09 62.35 31.87
CA ASP A 361 -41.80 62.33 32.57
C ASP A 361 -41.67 61.35 33.72
N ASP A 362 -40.72 60.41 33.65
CA ASP A 362 -39.84 60.10 34.77
C ASP A 362 -38.67 59.23 34.26
N ILE A 363 -37.46 59.81 34.36
CA ILE A 363 -36.21 59.13 34.16
C ILE A 363 -35.97 58.29 35.42
N GLU A 364 -36.13 56.98 35.35
CA GLU A 364 -35.41 56.07 36.26
C GLU A 364 -35.18 54.69 35.67
N ALA A 365 -33.92 54.32 35.78
CA ALA A 365 -33.35 52.98 35.77
C ALA A 365 -33.61 52.10 34.57
N ALA A 366 -32.64 52.10 33.66
CA ALA A 366 -32.43 50.95 32.77
C ALA A 366 -32.26 49.70 33.64
N GLU A 367 -33.30 48.87 33.68
CA GLU A 367 -33.18 47.51 34.20
C GLU A 367 -32.10 46.80 33.38
N ALA A 368 -31.00 46.43 34.04
CA ALA A 368 -30.00 45.58 33.50
C ALA A 368 -30.69 44.26 33.14
N GLU A 369 -30.80 43.97 31.84
CA GLU A 369 -31.20 42.64 31.34
C GLU A 369 -30.36 41.61 32.11
N GLU A 370 -30.95 40.79 32.95
CA GLU A 370 -30.32 39.66 33.61
C GLU A 370 -29.96 38.66 32.48
N GLN A 371 -28.73 38.73 32.01
CA GLN A 371 -28.18 37.72 31.14
C GLN A 371 -28.14 36.41 31.90
N GLU A 372 -28.91 35.45 31.45
CA GLU A 372 -28.96 34.13 32.05
C GLU A 372 -27.67 33.37 31.73
N ILE A 373 -26.93 33.02 32.78
CA ILE A 373 -25.72 32.20 32.67
C ILE A 373 -26.14 30.75 32.82
N ILE A 374 -26.12 30.01 31.70
CA ILE A 374 -26.34 28.57 31.75
C ILE A 374 -25.00 27.83 31.69
N GLU A 375 -24.90 26.71 32.42
CA GLU A 375 -23.77 25.82 32.39
C GLU A 375 -23.97 24.74 31.28
N VAL A 376 -23.13 24.77 30.27
CA VAL A 376 -23.17 23.80 29.17
C VAL A 376 -21.92 22.93 29.14
N SER A 377 -22.03 21.70 28.64
CA SER A 377 -20.88 20.81 28.46
C SER A 377 -19.82 21.46 27.55
N LYS A 378 -18.54 21.35 27.91
CA LYS A 378 -17.44 21.87 27.09
C LYS A 378 -17.37 21.26 25.71
N LEU A 379 -17.77 19.99 25.57
CA LEU A 379 -17.94 19.33 24.27
C LEU A 379 -19.42 19.32 23.92
N GLN A 380 -19.82 20.10 22.94
CA GLN A 380 -21.18 20.18 22.47
C GLN A 380 -21.50 19.10 21.42
N PRO A 381 -22.75 18.57 21.38
CA PRO A 381 -23.18 17.66 20.31
C PRO A 381 -22.95 18.22 18.92
N LYS A 382 -23.10 19.54 18.74
CA LYS A 382 -22.86 20.26 17.49
C LYS A 382 -21.40 20.17 17.04
N GLU A 383 -20.43 20.22 17.95
CA GLU A 383 -19.02 20.08 17.60
C GLU A 383 -18.70 18.67 17.04
N ILE A 384 -19.36 17.64 17.61
CA ILE A 384 -19.26 16.27 17.09
C ILE A 384 -19.86 16.20 15.68
N GLU A 385 -21.04 16.77 15.49
CA GLU A 385 -21.72 16.80 14.20
C GLU A 385 -20.88 17.51 13.13
N ASP A 386 -20.36 18.69 13.44
CA ASP A 386 -19.56 19.49 12.50
C ASP A 386 -18.27 18.76 12.13
N TYR A 387 -17.61 18.11 13.09
CA TYR A 387 -16.44 17.29 12.82
C TYR A 387 -16.77 16.09 11.90
N VAL A 388 -17.85 15.39 12.19
CA VAL A 388 -18.30 14.21 11.41
C VAL A 388 -18.70 14.60 9.99
N ASN A 389 -19.42 15.70 9.81
CA ASN A 389 -19.78 16.22 8.50
C ASN A 389 -18.53 16.61 7.70
N SER A 390 -17.56 17.27 8.33
CA SER A 390 -16.28 17.61 7.71
C SER A 390 -15.50 16.37 7.27
N LEU A 391 -15.46 15.32 8.12
CA LEU A 391 -14.80 14.06 7.79
C LEU A 391 -15.44 13.40 6.57
N LYS A 392 -16.77 13.32 6.54
CA LYS A 392 -17.55 12.80 5.42
C LYS A 392 -17.25 13.54 4.11
N ASP A 393 -17.34 14.87 4.16
CA ASP A 393 -17.13 15.69 2.96
C ASP A 393 -15.70 15.64 2.45
N MET A 394 -14.72 15.54 3.33
CA MET A 394 -13.30 15.52 2.96
C MET A 394 -12.89 14.21 2.29
N ALA A 395 -13.56 13.09 2.57
CA ALA A 395 -13.21 11.78 2.04
C ALA A 395 -13.24 11.72 0.51
N LYS A 396 -14.20 12.37 -0.14
CA LYS A 396 -14.29 12.44 -1.61
C LYS A 396 -13.14 13.25 -2.23
N TYR A 397 -12.76 14.35 -1.60
CA TYR A 397 -11.66 15.19 -2.09
C TYR A 397 -10.29 14.54 -1.84
N TRP A 398 -10.17 13.78 -0.75
CA TRP A 398 -9.02 12.92 -0.50
C TRP A 398 -8.86 11.87 -1.60
N TYR A 399 -9.97 11.20 -1.98
CA TYR A 399 -9.99 10.27 -3.10
C TYR A 399 -9.54 10.93 -4.40
N ASP A 400 -10.06 12.12 -4.70
CA ASP A 400 -9.73 12.88 -5.91
C ASP A 400 -8.24 13.20 -6.02
N THR A 401 -7.52 13.37 -4.90
CA THR A 401 -6.06 13.58 -4.92
C THR A 401 -5.28 12.35 -5.34
N TYR A 402 -5.81 11.15 -5.16
CA TYR A 402 -5.16 9.89 -5.58
C TYR A 402 -5.56 9.48 -6.99
N PHE A 403 -6.81 9.71 -7.35
CA PHE A 403 -7.41 9.27 -8.61
C PHE A 403 -8.05 10.45 -9.36
N PRO A 404 -7.26 11.47 -9.74
CA PRO A 404 -7.81 12.70 -10.29
C PRO A 404 -8.61 12.49 -11.57
N PHE A 405 -8.27 11.53 -12.43
CA PHE A 405 -9.02 11.22 -13.65
C PHE A 405 -10.38 10.56 -13.39
N GLU A 406 -10.61 9.99 -12.20
CA GLU A 406 -11.91 9.47 -11.78
C GLU A 406 -12.76 10.52 -11.06
N SER A 407 -12.21 11.72 -10.83
CA SER A 407 -12.88 12.81 -10.12
C SER A 407 -13.93 13.50 -10.99
N VAL A 408 -15.14 13.66 -10.42
CA VAL A 408 -16.17 14.53 -10.96
C VAL A 408 -16.03 15.97 -10.47
N ASN A 409 -15.11 16.21 -9.56
CA ASN A 409 -14.88 17.48 -8.88
C ASN A 409 -13.79 18.33 -9.55
N LEU A 410 -12.98 17.72 -10.39
CA LEU A 410 -11.87 18.34 -11.10
C LEU A 410 -12.17 18.38 -12.60
N ASN A 411 -11.86 19.51 -13.24
CA ASN A 411 -11.90 19.58 -14.70
C ASN A 411 -10.66 18.90 -15.33
N PRO A 412 -10.64 18.67 -16.65
CA PRO A 412 -9.55 17.96 -17.31
C PRO A 412 -8.15 18.58 -17.11
N GLU A 413 -8.07 19.90 -16.95
CA GLU A 413 -6.79 20.58 -16.71
C GLU A 413 -6.31 20.33 -15.27
N GLU A 414 -7.19 20.51 -14.30
CA GLU A 414 -6.91 20.19 -12.90
C GLU A 414 -6.54 18.72 -12.72
N GLN A 415 -7.25 17.80 -13.37
CA GLN A 415 -6.95 16.37 -13.36
C GLN A 415 -5.52 16.08 -13.82
N LYS A 416 -5.09 16.69 -14.91
CA LYS A 416 -3.72 16.55 -15.43
C LYS A 416 -2.67 17.09 -14.45
N ARG A 417 -2.93 18.23 -13.79
CA ARG A 417 -1.99 18.81 -12.82
C ARG A 417 -1.94 17.99 -11.52
N ALA A 418 -3.08 17.55 -11.02
CA ALA A 418 -3.15 16.69 -9.85
C ALA A 418 -2.46 15.32 -10.08
N GLU A 419 -2.63 14.72 -11.28
CA GLU A 419 -1.92 13.51 -11.66
C GLU A 419 -0.41 13.73 -11.74
N ARG A 420 0.04 14.88 -12.21
CA ARG A 420 1.46 15.26 -12.22
C ARG A 420 2.05 15.31 -10.81
N LEU A 421 1.28 15.80 -9.83
CA LEU A 421 1.67 15.76 -8.42
C LEU A 421 1.82 14.32 -7.90
N ASN A 422 0.95 13.41 -8.31
CA ASN A 422 1.08 11.99 -7.96
C ASN A 422 2.35 11.38 -8.55
N ARG A 423 2.66 11.69 -9.81
CA ARG A 423 3.86 11.18 -10.50
C ARG A 423 5.15 11.65 -9.83
N ILE A 424 5.23 12.92 -9.47
CA ILE A 424 6.43 13.45 -8.80
C ILE A 424 6.52 13.03 -7.33
N GLY A 425 5.41 12.56 -6.74
CA GLY A 425 5.31 12.18 -5.33
C GLY A 425 4.93 13.36 -4.44
N ILE A 426 3.63 13.62 -4.37
CA ILE A 426 3.01 14.75 -3.66
C ILE A 426 3.36 14.84 -2.16
N GLY A 427 3.63 13.68 -1.50
CA GLY A 427 4.09 13.60 -0.10
C GLY A 427 3.21 14.41 0.87
N HIS A 428 3.86 15.23 1.68
CA HIS A 428 3.22 16.03 2.73
C HIS A 428 2.34 17.19 2.22
N PHE A 429 2.34 17.47 0.92
CA PHE A 429 1.43 18.45 0.32
C PHE A 429 0.00 17.94 0.12
N ARG A 430 -0.23 16.64 0.22
CA ARG A 430 -1.56 16.06 -0.05
C ARG A 430 -2.68 16.66 0.79
N PRO A 431 -2.53 16.91 2.12
CA PRO A 431 -3.55 17.61 2.90
C PRO A 431 -3.87 19.01 2.34
N LEU A 432 -2.85 19.77 1.92
CA LEU A 432 -3.05 21.10 1.32
C LEU A 432 -3.83 21.00 0.00
N VAL A 433 -3.45 20.08 -0.89
CA VAL A 433 -4.15 19.86 -2.17
C VAL A 433 -5.60 19.42 -1.91
N THR A 434 -5.84 18.56 -0.91
CA THR A 434 -7.19 18.16 -0.51
C THR A 434 -8.03 19.37 -0.05
N ALA A 435 -7.46 20.25 0.78
CA ALA A 435 -8.12 21.47 1.24
C ALA A 435 -8.43 22.42 0.06
N VAL A 436 -7.51 22.59 -0.87
CA VAL A 436 -7.71 23.42 -2.08
C VAL A 436 -8.85 22.89 -2.94
N ILE A 437 -8.89 21.55 -3.18
CA ILE A 437 -9.96 20.93 -3.98
C ILE A 437 -11.32 21.04 -3.28
N SER A 438 -11.37 20.97 -1.96
CA SER A 438 -12.60 21.07 -1.19
C SER A 438 -13.28 22.44 -1.29
N ARG A 439 -12.50 23.49 -1.55
CA ARG A 439 -12.94 24.88 -1.64
C ARG A 439 -13.48 25.21 -3.05
N ARG A 440 -14.80 25.15 -3.19
CA ARG A 440 -15.51 25.41 -4.48
C ARG A 440 -15.49 26.86 -4.93
N ASP A 441 -15.24 27.77 -4.03
CA ASP A 441 -15.10 29.21 -4.25
C ASP A 441 -13.74 29.60 -4.86
N ILE A 442 -12.73 28.72 -4.82
CA ILE A 442 -11.44 28.95 -5.48
C ILE A 442 -11.59 28.71 -7.00
N SER A 443 -11.09 29.66 -7.78
CA SER A 443 -11.12 29.56 -9.25
C SER A 443 -10.28 28.36 -9.75
N VAL A 444 -10.68 27.80 -10.89
CA VAL A 444 -9.90 26.75 -11.58
C VAL A 444 -8.48 27.22 -11.84
N SER A 445 -8.31 28.46 -12.29
CA SER A 445 -6.98 29.04 -12.57
C SER A 445 -6.09 29.06 -11.33
N SER A 446 -6.62 29.46 -10.17
CA SER A 446 -5.88 29.51 -8.91
C SER A 446 -5.50 28.11 -8.44
N ARG A 447 -6.41 27.11 -8.59
CA ARG A 447 -6.12 25.72 -8.27
C ARG A 447 -5.04 25.12 -9.17
N VAL A 448 -5.08 25.39 -10.48
CA VAL A 448 -4.03 24.97 -11.41
C VAL A 448 -2.68 25.56 -11.03
N LYS A 449 -2.63 26.88 -10.78
CA LYS A 449 -1.39 27.58 -10.41
C LYS A 449 -0.74 27.01 -9.14
N ILE A 450 -1.52 26.73 -8.10
CA ILE A 450 -0.96 26.18 -6.85
C ILE A 450 -0.47 24.75 -7.05
N PHE A 451 -1.13 23.93 -7.87
CA PHE A 451 -0.63 22.59 -8.19
C PHE A 451 0.70 22.66 -8.96
N GLU A 452 0.85 23.59 -9.89
CA GLU A 452 2.10 23.84 -10.60
C GLU A 452 3.21 24.35 -9.68
N ALA A 453 2.88 25.26 -8.76
CA ALA A 453 3.84 25.75 -7.78
C ALA A 453 4.34 24.63 -6.84
N ILE A 454 3.43 23.76 -6.38
CA ILE A 454 3.79 22.61 -5.55
C ILE A 454 4.66 21.63 -6.35
N GLU A 455 4.31 21.30 -7.59
CA GLU A 455 5.10 20.41 -8.44
C GLU A 455 6.52 20.95 -8.66
N ARG A 456 6.62 22.25 -8.97
CA ARG A 456 7.90 22.92 -9.13
C ARG A 456 8.74 22.87 -7.85
N PHE A 457 8.13 23.15 -6.70
CA PHE A 457 8.79 23.04 -5.40
C PHE A 457 9.33 21.63 -5.15
N ILE A 458 8.51 20.60 -5.36
CA ILE A 458 8.93 19.21 -5.16
C ILE A 458 10.10 18.87 -6.09
N PHE A 459 10.04 19.27 -7.35
CA PHE A 459 11.10 18.99 -8.31
C PHE A 459 12.42 19.67 -7.88
N ILE A 460 12.40 20.96 -7.66
CA ILE A 460 13.63 21.72 -7.34
C ILE A 460 14.17 21.32 -5.97
N VAL A 461 13.35 21.34 -4.94
CA VAL A 461 13.85 21.15 -3.56
C VAL A 461 14.18 19.69 -3.28
N PHE A 462 13.29 18.76 -3.63
CA PHE A 462 13.49 17.35 -3.26
C PHE A 462 14.16 16.53 -4.35
N ARG A 463 13.88 16.78 -5.65
CA ARG A 463 14.43 15.95 -6.73
C ARG A 463 15.80 16.42 -7.20
N LEU A 464 15.99 17.73 -7.31
CA LEU A 464 17.30 18.32 -7.57
C LEU A 464 18.10 18.54 -6.27
N GLY A 465 17.53 19.24 -5.28
CA GLY A 465 18.24 19.63 -4.08
C GLY A 465 18.51 18.52 -3.06
N ASN A 466 17.74 17.43 -3.11
CA ASN A 466 17.81 16.32 -2.15
C ASN A 466 17.65 16.76 -0.68
N PHE A 467 16.79 17.73 -0.45
CA PHE A 467 16.44 18.17 0.91
C PHE A 467 15.74 17.03 1.66
N ASN A 468 15.75 17.13 2.99
CA ASN A 468 15.03 16.17 3.83
C ASN A 468 13.52 16.13 3.46
N ALA A 469 12.93 14.95 3.37
CA ALA A 469 11.54 14.75 2.98
C ALA A 469 10.52 15.50 3.86
N SER A 470 10.88 15.89 5.07
CA SER A 470 10.05 16.68 6.00
C SER A 470 10.24 18.20 5.86
N TYR A 471 11.13 18.67 4.97
CA TYR A 471 11.39 20.09 4.81
C TYR A 471 10.12 20.86 4.45
N GLY A 472 9.80 21.89 5.23
CA GLY A 472 8.61 22.72 5.05
C GLY A 472 7.28 22.08 5.44
N SER A 473 7.24 20.79 5.86
CA SER A 473 6.00 20.06 6.10
C SER A 473 5.07 20.75 7.09
N SER A 474 5.61 21.32 8.19
CA SER A 474 4.81 22.01 9.20
C SER A 474 4.13 23.28 8.67
N ASP A 475 4.77 23.98 7.72
CA ASP A 475 4.22 25.19 7.12
C ASP A 475 3.07 24.84 6.18
N TYR A 476 3.24 23.80 5.35
CA TYR A 476 2.20 23.35 4.43
C TYR A 476 1.03 22.67 5.14
N TYR A 477 1.26 22.04 6.31
CA TYR A 477 0.18 21.54 7.16
C TYR A 477 -0.63 22.69 7.79
N ARG A 478 0.01 23.79 8.21
CA ARG A 478 -0.71 24.99 8.65
C ARG A 478 -1.47 25.65 7.50
N ALA A 479 -0.83 25.76 6.33
CA ALA A 479 -1.47 26.29 5.14
C ALA A 479 -2.73 25.47 4.73
N ALA A 480 -2.70 24.14 4.85
CA ALA A 480 -3.86 23.31 4.56
C ALA A 480 -5.08 23.71 5.39
N ARG A 481 -4.89 23.94 6.70
CA ARG A 481 -5.97 24.44 7.55
C ARG A 481 -6.39 25.86 7.21
N GLN A 482 -5.44 26.78 7.03
CA GLN A 482 -5.75 28.18 6.70
C GLN A 482 -6.56 28.29 5.41
N VAL A 483 -6.26 27.49 4.41
CA VAL A 483 -7.07 27.40 3.18
C VAL A 483 -8.46 26.86 3.49
N TYR A 484 -8.57 25.78 4.29
CA TYR A 484 -9.85 25.18 4.64
C TYR A 484 -10.78 26.13 5.37
N VAL A 485 -10.27 26.87 6.38
CA VAL A 485 -11.06 27.82 7.19
C VAL A 485 -11.14 29.22 6.58
N LYS A 486 -10.62 29.42 5.36
CA LYS A 486 -10.65 30.71 4.61
C LYS A 486 -9.80 31.84 5.25
N GLU A 487 -8.77 31.49 6.01
CA GLU A 487 -7.85 32.46 6.60
C GLU A 487 -6.77 32.93 5.63
N THR A 488 -6.51 32.17 4.53
CA THR A 488 -5.49 32.50 3.54
C THR A 488 -6.08 32.46 2.12
N ASP A 489 -5.66 33.41 1.29
CA ASP A 489 -5.89 33.42 -0.15
C ASP A 489 -4.95 32.44 -0.85
N VAL A 490 -5.50 31.65 -1.78
CA VAL A 490 -4.72 30.60 -2.48
C VAL A 490 -3.71 31.21 -3.46
N ASP A 491 -4.02 32.35 -4.07
CA ASP A 491 -3.08 33.02 -4.99
C ASP A 491 -1.91 33.63 -4.21
N GLU A 492 -2.12 34.09 -2.97
CA GLU A 492 -1.06 34.55 -2.08
C GLU A 492 -0.18 33.39 -1.63
N LEU A 493 -0.79 32.31 -1.18
CA LEU A 493 -0.06 31.08 -0.82
C LEU A 493 0.76 30.52 -2.00
N CYS A 494 0.22 30.59 -3.22
CA CYS A 494 0.94 30.21 -4.44
C CYS A 494 2.22 31.06 -4.61
N LYS A 495 2.14 32.36 -4.38
CA LYS A 495 3.31 33.27 -4.42
C LYS A 495 4.33 32.92 -3.34
N GLU A 496 3.89 32.62 -2.13
CA GLU A 496 4.77 32.20 -1.03
C GLU A 496 5.55 30.92 -1.38
N ILE A 497 4.86 29.89 -1.91
CA ILE A 497 5.50 28.65 -2.35
C ILE A 497 6.51 28.92 -3.45
N TYR A 498 6.17 29.80 -4.40
CA TYR A 498 7.03 30.17 -5.50
C TYR A 498 8.29 30.91 -5.01
N ASN A 499 8.12 31.89 -4.12
CA ASN A 499 9.21 32.64 -3.53
C ASN A 499 10.14 31.76 -2.71
N ARG A 500 9.59 30.86 -1.91
CA ARG A 500 10.39 29.89 -1.16
C ARG A 500 11.20 29.00 -2.09
N THR A 501 10.59 28.49 -3.16
CA THR A 501 11.31 27.72 -4.17
C THR A 501 12.47 28.52 -4.78
N THR A 502 12.26 29.79 -5.04
CA THR A 502 13.28 30.68 -5.62
C THR A 502 14.42 30.91 -4.64
N ASN A 503 14.13 31.04 -3.34
CA ASN A 503 15.17 31.19 -2.31
C ASN A 503 16.03 29.92 -2.15
N ASP A 504 15.45 28.74 -2.38
CA ASP A 504 16.14 27.46 -2.22
C ASP A 504 16.86 27.01 -3.51
N ILE A 505 16.65 27.69 -4.66
CA ILE A 505 17.05 27.22 -5.98
C ILE A 505 18.57 27.10 -6.13
N ASP A 506 19.32 28.09 -5.63
CA ASP A 506 20.77 28.10 -5.73
C ASP A 506 21.42 26.96 -4.98
N PHE A 507 20.94 26.68 -3.78
CA PHE A 507 21.41 25.54 -3.00
C PHE A 507 21.00 24.20 -3.65
N ALA A 508 19.79 24.12 -4.17
CA ALA A 508 19.29 22.92 -4.84
C ALA A 508 20.09 22.60 -6.11
N THR A 509 20.41 23.61 -6.93
CA THR A 509 21.17 23.44 -8.16
C THR A 509 22.63 23.07 -7.86
N GLN A 510 23.27 23.70 -6.85
CA GLN A 510 24.62 23.33 -6.40
C GLN A 510 24.68 21.86 -5.95
N ASN A 511 23.72 21.44 -5.13
CA ASN A 511 23.65 20.04 -4.68
C ASN A 511 23.43 19.07 -5.85
N PHE A 512 22.63 19.44 -6.84
CA PHE A 512 22.41 18.63 -8.01
C PHE A 512 23.69 18.46 -8.82
N VAL A 513 24.38 19.56 -9.11
CA VAL A 513 25.66 19.57 -9.83
C VAL A 513 26.67 18.66 -9.13
N ALA A 514 26.91 18.89 -7.84
CA ALA A 514 27.88 18.08 -7.07
C ALA A 514 27.54 16.59 -7.07
N ARG A 515 26.25 16.26 -7.08
CA ARG A 515 25.79 14.86 -7.12
C ARG A 515 26.01 14.24 -8.50
N ILE A 516 25.72 14.95 -9.58
CA ILE A 516 25.96 14.45 -10.94
C ILE A 516 27.45 14.29 -11.20
N GLU A 517 28.30 15.25 -10.77
CA GLU A 517 29.76 15.09 -10.82
C GLU A 517 30.23 13.82 -10.11
N LYS A 518 29.68 13.55 -8.92
CA LYS A 518 29.98 12.32 -8.19
C LYS A 518 29.52 11.08 -8.96
N TYR A 519 28.36 11.08 -9.59
CA TYR A 519 27.86 9.94 -10.37
C TYR A 519 28.74 9.70 -11.64
N TYR A 520 29.24 10.73 -12.26
CA TYR A 520 30.23 10.59 -13.34
C TYR A 520 31.54 9.96 -12.84
N SER A 521 31.99 10.31 -11.64
CA SER A 521 33.20 9.71 -11.07
C SER A 521 33.08 8.20 -10.75
N THR A 522 31.83 7.71 -10.55
CA THR A 522 31.50 6.27 -10.37
C THR A 522 31.25 5.55 -11.70
N GLY A 523 31.16 6.25 -12.81
CA GLY A 523 30.98 5.73 -14.16
C GLY A 523 29.51 5.57 -14.60
N ASN A 524 28.52 5.81 -13.72
CA ASN A 524 27.09 5.62 -14.04
C ASN A 524 26.38 6.92 -14.48
N GLY A 525 26.97 8.08 -14.21
CA GLY A 525 26.40 9.37 -14.59
C GLY A 525 24.93 9.55 -14.18
N TYR A 526 24.11 10.08 -15.09
CA TYR A 526 22.68 10.32 -14.81
C TYR A 526 21.85 9.07 -14.56
N TYR A 527 22.34 7.88 -14.92
CA TYR A 527 21.60 6.64 -14.67
C TYR A 527 21.32 6.41 -13.18
N ASP A 528 22.19 6.89 -12.28
CA ASP A 528 22.00 6.81 -10.83
C ASP A 528 21.06 7.91 -10.27
N TRP A 529 20.56 8.81 -11.09
CA TRP A 529 19.63 9.84 -10.63
C TRP A 529 18.22 9.30 -10.47
N ASN A 530 17.77 9.15 -9.24
CA ASN A 530 16.48 8.53 -8.89
C ASN A 530 15.26 9.18 -9.57
N SER A 531 15.34 10.45 -9.98
CA SER A 531 14.24 11.16 -10.64
C SER A 531 14.32 11.15 -12.16
N LEU A 532 15.27 10.41 -12.73
CA LEU A 532 15.51 10.33 -14.18
C LEU A 532 14.25 9.87 -14.94
N ARG A 533 13.51 8.88 -14.40
CA ARG A 533 12.27 8.39 -15.02
C ARG A 533 11.19 9.46 -15.07
N TYR A 534 11.01 10.23 -14.00
CA TYR A 534 10.06 11.33 -13.96
C TYR A 534 10.46 12.42 -14.98
N PHE A 535 11.74 12.76 -15.01
CA PHE A 535 12.27 13.74 -15.96
C PHE A 535 12.00 13.35 -17.42
N PHE A 536 12.30 12.11 -17.80
CA PHE A 536 12.04 11.63 -19.16
C PHE A 536 10.55 11.51 -19.48
N TYR A 537 9.72 11.17 -18.51
CA TYR A 537 8.28 11.17 -18.72
C TYR A 537 7.75 12.57 -19.01
N GLU A 538 8.19 13.60 -18.29
CA GLU A 538 7.82 14.99 -18.55
C GLU A 538 8.36 15.48 -19.89
N TYR A 539 9.53 15.00 -20.32
CA TYR A 539 10.06 15.28 -21.66
C TYR A 539 9.20 14.65 -22.76
N GLU A 540 8.84 13.38 -22.61
CA GLU A 540 7.92 12.70 -23.51
C GLU A 540 6.55 13.39 -23.58
N ALA A 541 6.01 13.82 -22.44
CA ALA A 541 4.76 14.57 -22.39
C ALA A 541 4.83 15.90 -23.17
N LYS A 542 5.95 16.63 -23.12
CA LYS A 542 6.20 17.83 -23.96
C LYS A 542 6.20 17.47 -25.45
N LEU A 543 6.80 16.33 -25.83
CA LEU A 543 6.83 15.90 -27.22
C LEU A 543 5.45 15.49 -27.74
N VAL A 544 4.63 14.83 -26.91
CA VAL A 544 3.24 14.49 -27.22
C VAL A 544 2.40 15.75 -27.45
N GLU A 545 2.50 16.74 -26.55
CA GLU A 545 1.82 18.03 -26.71
C GLU A 545 2.20 18.74 -28.02
N LYS A 546 3.47 18.70 -28.38
CA LYS A 546 3.98 19.33 -29.62
C LYS A 546 3.49 18.64 -30.89
N ASN A 547 3.31 17.31 -30.86
CA ASN A 547 2.99 16.52 -32.04
C ASN A 547 1.50 16.19 -32.18
N ASN A 548 0.65 16.50 -31.19
CA ASN A 548 -0.78 16.21 -31.13
C ASN A 548 -1.16 14.73 -31.42
N ILE A 549 -0.24 13.79 -31.19
CA ILE A 549 -0.43 12.37 -31.39
C ILE A 549 -0.08 11.66 -30.09
N ASP A 550 -1.05 10.97 -29.50
CA ASP A 550 -0.82 10.15 -28.33
C ASP A 550 -0.12 8.82 -28.75
N ARG A 551 1.18 8.75 -28.54
CA ARG A 551 1.97 7.54 -28.76
C ARG A 551 2.52 7.05 -27.43
N PHE A 552 1.88 6.03 -26.92
CA PHE A 552 2.38 5.05 -25.97
C PHE A 552 3.40 5.49 -24.90
N CYS A 553 2.99 6.21 -23.86
CA CYS A 553 3.64 6.02 -22.55
C CYS A 553 2.73 6.51 -21.45
N THR A 554 2.03 5.60 -20.77
CA THR A 554 1.37 5.93 -19.51
C THR A 554 2.40 5.88 -18.38
N TRP A 555 2.24 6.74 -17.38
CA TRP A 555 3.12 6.72 -16.20
C TRP A 555 3.20 5.36 -15.51
N SER A 556 2.11 4.60 -15.54
CA SER A 556 2.10 3.24 -15.00
C SER A 556 3.13 2.33 -15.65
N MET A 557 3.44 2.50 -16.93
CA MET A 557 4.49 1.74 -17.62
C MET A 557 5.89 2.10 -17.11
N PHE A 558 6.10 3.35 -16.66
CA PHE A 558 7.39 3.79 -16.09
C PHE A 558 7.65 3.23 -14.68
N THR A 559 6.61 2.83 -13.95
CA THR A 559 6.71 2.46 -12.52
C THR A 559 6.39 1.00 -12.21
N LYS A 560 5.62 0.31 -13.03
CA LYS A 560 5.17 -1.07 -12.76
C LYS A 560 6.25 -2.12 -13.02
N SER A 561 6.22 -3.18 -12.21
CA SER A 561 7.03 -4.40 -12.35
C SER A 561 6.48 -5.40 -13.37
N GLU A 562 5.54 -5.01 -14.24
CA GLU A 562 4.93 -5.89 -15.24
C GLU A 562 5.87 -6.17 -16.41
N LYS A 563 5.58 -7.21 -17.18
CA LYS A 563 6.41 -7.73 -18.29
C LYS A 563 6.85 -6.70 -19.34
N ASP A 564 6.26 -5.50 -19.35
CA ASP A 564 6.51 -4.46 -20.35
C ASP A 564 6.74 -3.07 -19.72
N LYS A 565 7.42 -3.04 -18.57
CA LYS A 565 7.80 -1.76 -17.94
C LYS A 565 8.84 -1.03 -18.79
N VAL A 566 8.84 0.29 -18.72
CA VAL A 566 9.88 1.12 -19.29
C VAL A 566 11.19 0.94 -18.50
N SER A 567 12.24 0.58 -19.20
CA SER A 567 13.64 0.59 -18.74
C SER A 567 14.36 1.81 -19.33
N ILE A 568 15.48 2.19 -18.74
CA ILE A 568 16.36 3.21 -19.30
C ILE A 568 17.44 2.51 -20.12
N GLU A 569 17.41 2.74 -21.39
CA GLU A 569 18.38 2.24 -22.39
C GLU A 569 19.61 3.14 -22.41
N HIS A 570 20.79 2.54 -22.63
CA HIS A 570 22.02 3.22 -23.01
C HIS A 570 22.19 3.07 -24.52
N ILE A 571 21.96 4.13 -25.30
CA ILE A 571 22.05 4.07 -26.77
C ILE A 571 23.46 3.66 -27.18
N LEU A 572 24.52 4.33 -26.72
CA LEU A 572 25.87 3.80 -26.61
C LEU A 572 25.92 2.85 -25.43
N PRO A 573 26.13 1.54 -25.65
CA PRO A 573 26.14 0.56 -24.56
C PRO A 573 27.18 0.87 -23.49
N GLN A 574 26.90 0.49 -22.24
CA GLN A 574 27.84 0.65 -21.10
C GLN A 574 29.15 -0.12 -21.37
N THR A 575 29.04 -1.27 -22.01
CA THR A 575 30.21 -2.07 -22.45
C THR A 575 30.12 -2.32 -23.95
N PRO A 576 30.65 -1.42 -24.77
CA PRO A 576 30.60 -1.54 -26.23
C PRO A 576 31.52 -2.67 -26.74
N THR A 577 30.94 -3.82 -27.12
CA THR A 577 31.66 -5.01 -27.56
C THR A 577 31.77 -5.11 -29.08
N LYS A 578 30.74 -4.61 -29.81
CA LYS A 578 30.72 -4.68 -31.26
C LYS A 578 31.75 -3.73 -31.89
N TYR A 579 32.34 -4.16 -33.01
CA TYR A 579 33.29 -3.38 -33.81
C TYR A 579 32.77 -1.99 -34.13
N TYR A 580 31.50 -1.86 -34.53
CA TYR A 580 30.85 -0.59 -34.81
C TYR A 580 31.06 0.45 -33.68
N TRP A 581 30.72 0.10 -32.44
CA TRP A 581 30.87 1.04 -31.31
C TRP A 581 32.35 1.30 -30.99
N ARG A 582 33.18 0.28 -30.99
CA ARG A 582 34.62 0.42 -30.69
C ARG A 582 35.30 1.31 -31.71
N ASN A 583 34.98 1.15 -32.99
CA ASN A 583 35.53 1.99 -34.05
C ASN A 583 35.00 3.44 -33.99
N MET A 584 33.69 3.62 -33.73
CA MET A 584 33.06 4.95 -33.62
C MET A 584 33.67 5.78 -32.47
N PHE A 585 34.03 5.16 -31.33
CA PHE A 585 34.53 5.83 -30.16
C PHE A 585 36.04 5.61 -29.91
N ARG A 586 36.82 5.18 -30.89
CA ARG A 586 38.22 4.79 -30.76
C ARG A 586 39.16 5.92 -30.31
N GLN A 587 38.76 7.18 -30.47
CA GLN A 587 39.49 8.37 -30.00
C GLN A 587 39.34 8.64 -28.50
N PHE A 588 38.45 7.92 -27.82
CA PHE A 588 38.18 8.15 -26.39
C PHE A 588 38.75 7.01 -25.54
N LYS A 589 39.17 7.37 -24.32
CA LYS A 589 39.60 6.40 -23.31
C LYS A 589 38.42 5.67 -22.71
N ASN A 590 38.60 4.50 -22.13
CA ASN A 590 37.52 3.73 -21.49
C ASN A 590 36.78 4.53 -20.41
N SER A 591 37.48 5.36 -19.60
CA SER A 591 36.86 6.26 -18.62
C SER A 591 35.94 7.29 -19.27
N GLU A 592 36.34 7.84 -20.42
CA GLU A 592 35.53 8.80 -21.19
C GLU A 592 34.35 8.14 -21.87
N ILE A 593 34.49 6.90 -22.35
CA ILE A 593 33.38 6.10 -22.89
C ILE A 593 32.35 5.82 -21.80
N ASN A 594 32.77 5.52 -20.57
CA ASN A 594 31.87 5.35 -19.45
C ASN A 594 31.11 6.65 -19.11
N MET A 595 31.77 7.80 -19.16
CA MET A 595 31.12 9.10 -18.98
C MET A 595 30.10 9.38 -20.10
N LEU A 596 30.45 9.11 -21.35
CA LEU A 596 29.55 9.22 -22.50
C LEU A 596 28.34 8.31 -22.36
N SER A 597 28.57 7.04 -21.95
CA SER A 597 27.50 6.08 -21.71
C SER A 597 26.52 6.53 -20.61
N GLY A 598 27.02 7.07 -19.49
CA GLY A 598 26.21 7.57 -18.38
C GLY A 598 25.64 8.98 -18.59
N SER A 599 25.96 9.64 -19.71
CA SER A 599 25.49 11.00 -19.99
C SER A 599 23.99 11.05 -20.24
N LEU A 600 23.32 12.14 -19.81
CA LEU A 600 21.88 12.34 -19.96
C LEU A 600 21.41 12.17 -21.40
N GLY A 601 22.20 12.66 -22.37
CA GLY A 601 21.93 12.55 -23.79
C GLY A 601 21.95 11.12 -24.32
N ASN A 602 22.69 10.22 -23.70
CA ASN A 602 22.78 8.83 -24.10
C ASN A 602 21.67 7.93 -23.53
N LEU A 603 20.88 8.45 -22.59
CA LEU A 603 19.84 7.68 -21.91
C LEU A 603 18.50 7.87 -22.60
N LEU A 604 17.76 6.77 -22.79
CA LEU A 604 16.48 6.77 -23.49
C LEU A 604 15.48 5.84 -22.76
N PRO A 605 14.26 6.31 -22.41
CA PRO A 605 13.23 5.42 -21.89
C PRO A 605 12.72 4.50 -23.00
N LEU A 606 12.74 3.21 -22.74
CA LEU A 606 12.41 2.16 -23.71
C LEU A 606 11.67 1.02 -23.02
N SER A 607 10.75 0.32 -23.70
CA SER A 607 10.12 -0.86 -23.10
C SER A 607 11.16 -1.94 -22.81
N GLN A 608 11.02 -2.65 -21.69
CA GLN A 608 12.03 -3.62 -21.25
C GLN A 608 12.27 -4.74 -22.29
N SER A 609 11.23 -5.20 -22.96
CA SER A 609 11.32 -6.23 -24.01
C SER A 609 12.16 -5.75 -25.20
N VAL A 610 11.97 -4.50 -25.61
CA VAL A 610 12.73 -3.88 -26.70
C VAL A 610 14.18 -3.62 -26.27
N ASN A 611 14.38 -3.09 -25.06
CA ASN A 611 15.71 -2.82 -24.51
C ASN A 611 16.55 -4.11 -24.43
N SER A 612 16.01 -5.16 -23.82
CA SER A 612 16.70 -6.46 -23.72
C SER A 612 17.02 -7.09 -25.08
N ALA A 613 16.30 -6.68 -26.11
CA ALA A 613 16.51 -7.20 -27.45
C ALA A 613 17.53 -6.38 -28.25
N LEU A 614 17.76 -5.10 -27.98
CA LEU A 614 18.63 -4.20 -28.75
C LEU A 614 20.08 -4.18 -28.24
N GLN A 615 20.29 -4.34 -26.96
CA GLN A 615 21.60 -4.45 -26.27
C GLN A 615 22.79 -3.73 -26.99
N ASN A 616 23.76 -4.45 -27.48
CA ASN A 616 24.97 -3.96 -28.17
C ASN A 616 24.79 -3.70 -29.66
N ASP A 617 23.56 -3.80 -30.21
CA ASP A 617 23.32 -3.63 -31.66
C ASP A 617 23.83 -2.26 -32.14
N SER A 618 24.25 -2.20 -33.45
CA SER A 618 24.64 -0.94 -34.09
C SER A 618 23.48 0.07 -34.00
N PHE A 619 23.79 1.36 -34.10
CA PHE A 619 22.75 2.38 -34.07
C PHE A 619 21.71 2.22 -35.17
N GLU A 620 22.17 1.80 -36.37
CA GLU A 620 21.29 1.50 -37.52
C GLU A 620 20.34 0.33 -37.21
N ASP A 621 20.84 -0.75 -36.57
CA ASP A 621 19.98 -1.88 -36.16
C ASP A 621 19.03 -1.52 -35.00
N LYS A 622 19.42 -0.58 -34.15
CA LYS A 622 18.54 -0.02 -33.08
C LYS A 622 17.43 0.85 -33.67
N LYS A 623 17.69 1.60 -34.74
CA LYS A 623 16.67 2.41 -35.44
C LYS A 623 15.69 1.52 -36.21
N HIS A 624 16.21 0.61 -37.02
CA HIS A 624 15.48 -0.18 -38.00
C HIS A 624 15.67 -1.68 -37.70
N SER A 625 14.93 -2.21 -36.74
CA SER A 625 15.09 -3.63 -36.41
C SER A 625 14.88 -4.55 -37.62
N LYS A 626 15.93 -5.33 -37.98
CA LYS A 626 15.88 -6.32 -39.04
C LYS A 626 15.23 -7.64 -38.65
N THR A 627 14.95 -7.84 -37.36
CA THR A 627 14.40 -9.09 -36.85
C THR A 627 12.87 -9.06 -36.89
N THR A 628 12.25 -10.08 -37.48
CA THR A 628 10.80 -10.22 -37.57
C THR A 628 10.16 -10.23 -36.18
N GLY A 629 9.15 -9.37 -35.95
CA GLY A 629 8.45 -9.25 -34.67
C GLY A 629 9.10 -8.30 -33.66
N ARG A 630 10.20 -7.64 -34.01
CA ARG A 630 10.94 -6.70 -33.16
C ARG A 630 10.82 -5.27 -33.71
N ARG A 631 10.45 -4.29 -32.91
CA ARG A 631 10.41 -2.88 -33.32
C ARG A 631 11.73 -2.17 -33.05
N GLY A 632 12.10 -1.23 -33.92
CA GLY A 632 13.16 -0.26 -33.70
C GLY A 632 12.65 1.06 -33.13
N TYR A 633 13.55 2.03 -32.89
CA TYR A 633 13.21 3.36 -32.34
C TYR A 633 12.24 4.15 -33.23
N GLU A 634 12.30 3.99 -34.57
CA GLU A 634 11.40 4.68 -35.48
C GLU A 634 9.90 4.42 -35.24
N ASN A 635 9.58 3.27 -34.64
CA ASN A 635 8.23 2.82 -34.35
C ASN A 635 7.88 2.93 -32.85
N GLY A 636 8.69 3.69 -32.11
CA GLY A 636 8.56 3.82 -30.66
C GLY A 636 7.82 5.08 -30.19
N SER A 637 8.16 5.52 -28.97
CA SER A 637 7.73 6.78 -28.38
C SER A 637 8.28 7.99 -29.17
N HIS A 638 7.79 9.19 -28.85
CA HIS A 638 8.29 10.40 -29.54
C HIS A 638 9.78 10.66 -29.27
N SER A 639 10.27 10.33 -28.07
CA SER A 639 11.70 10.44 -27.75
C SER A 639 12.55 9.40 -28.50
N GLU A 640 12.04 8.19 -28.73
CA GLU A 640 12.68 7.18 -29.57
C GLU A 640 12.73 7.64 -31.04
N ILE A 641 11.61 8.14 -31.59
CA ILE A 641 11.53 8.67 -32.95
C ILE A 641 12.45 9.88 -33.12
N GLU A 642 12.58 10.73 -32.10
CA GLU A 642 13.51 11.87 -32.15
C GLU A 642 14.95 11.38 -32.30
N VAL A 643 15.35 10.39 -31.54
CA VAL A 643 16.68 9.77 -31.63
C VAL A 643 16.87 9.08 -32.98
N SER A 644 15.88 8.37 -33.50
CA SER A 644 15.99 7.63 -34.79
C SER A 644 16.23 8.52 -36.00
N LYS A 645 15.95 9.83 -35.91
CA LYS A 645 16.20 10.81 -36.96
C LYS A 645 17.67 11.15 -37.17
N MET A 646 18.54 10.82 -36.20
CA MET A 646 19.97 11.01 -36.33
C MET A 646 20.54 10.04 -37.31
N GLN A 647 21.51 10.48 -38.15
CA GLN A 647 22.17 9.63 -39.14
C GLN A 647 23.00 8.57 -38.44
N ASP A 648 23.75 9.00 -37.43
CA ASP A 648 24.60 8.14 -36.61
C ASP A 648 24.56 8.58 -35.14
N TRP A 649 25.13 7.80 -34.22
CA TRP A 649 25.17 8.10 -32.80
C TRP A 649 26.59 8.27 -32.30
N THR A 650 27.12 9.48 -32.47
CA THR A 650 28.50 9.82 -32.10
C THR A 650 28.53 10.52 -30.73
N ALA A 651 29.73 10.80 -30.24
CA ALA A 651 29.91 11.58 -29.03
C ALA A 651 29.26 12.99 -29.13
N PHE A 652 29.21 13.56 -30.34
CA PHE A 652 28.62 14.86 -30.59
C PHE A 652 27.09 14.85 -30.43
N GLU A 653 26.40 13.80 -30.98
CA GLU A 653 24.96 13.63 -30.75
C GLU A 653 24.61 13.44 -29.29
N ILE A 654 25.42 12.67 -28.53
CA ILE A 654 25.26 12.53 -27.08
C ILE A 654 25.40 13.88 -26.39
N TYR A 655 26.43 14.67 -26.72
CA TYR A 655 26.65 16.00 -26.19
C TYR A 655 25.47 16.93 -26.50
N SER A 656 25.10 17.06 -27.77
CA SER A 656 24.03 17.96 -28.23
C SER A 656 22.68 17.63 -27.61
N ARG A 657 22.38 16.32 -27.45
CA ARG A 657 21.15 15.90 -26.80
C ARG A 657 21.20 16.16 -25.29
N THR A 658 22.37 16.03 -24.65
CA THR A 658 22.52 16.44 -23.23
C THR A 658 22.21 17.92 -23.03
N GLU A 659 22.78 18.79 -23.85
CA GLU A 659 22.46 20.22 -23.83
C GLU A 659 20.96 20.47 -24.02
N LYS A 660 20.36 19.86 -25.02
CA LYS A 660 18.92 19.98 -25.29
C LYS A 660 18.04 19.57 -24.10
N LEU A 661 18.36 18.48 -23.43
CA LEU A 661 17.63 17.99 -22.29
C LEU A 661 17.83 18.90 -21.06
N LEU A 662 19.02 19.48 -20.86
CA LEU A 662 19.26 20.47 -19.83
C LEU A 662 18.51 21.79 -20.10
N VAL A 663 18.44 22.24 -21.33
CA VAL A 663 17.61 23.40 -21.72
C VAL A 663 16.13 23.09 -21.43
N PHE A 664 15.64 21.91 -21.77
CA PHE A 664 14.29 21.50 -21.40
C PHE A 664 14.06 21.53 -19.86
N MET A 665 15.02 21.09 -19.06
CA MET A 665 14.94 21.14 -17.61
C MET A 665 14.80 22.60 -17.13
N GLN A 666 15.61 23.50 -17.66
CA GLN A 666 15.58 24.93 -17.30
C GLN A 666 14.23 25.56 -17.64
N GLU A 667 13.74 25.35 -18.87
CA GLU A 667 12.46 25.89 -19.34
C GLU A 667 11.28 25.30 -18.53
N ARG A 668 11.26 23.99 -18.32
CA ARG A 668 10.12 23.27 -17.74
C ARG A 668 9.87 23.66 -16.28
N TRP A 669 10.94 23.88 -15.51
CA TRP A 669 10.83 24.20 -14.09
C TRP A 669 11.30 25.62 -13.75
N ASN A 670 11.48 26.47 -14.78
CA ASN A 670 11.90 27.87 -14.63
C ASN A 670 13.08 27.99 -13.66
N LEU A 671 14.19 27.36 -14.02
CA LEU A 671 15.47 27.41 -13.31
C LEU A 671 16.58 27.74 -14.30
N GLN A 672 17.72 28.20 -13.82
CA GLN A 672 18.89 28.51 -14.65
C GLN A 672 20.13 27.90 -14.01
N PHE A 673 20.95 27.29 -14.83
CA PHE A 673 22.32 26.93 -14.47
C PHE A 673 23.28 27.95 -15.06
N ASN A 674 24.30 28.38 -14.32
CA ASN A 674 25.36 29.16 -14.86
C ASN A 674 26.27 28.31 -15.78
N GLU A 675 27.20 28.95 -16.50
CA GLU A 675 28.08 28.29 -17.46
C GLU A 675 28.90 27.15 -16.82
N GLU A 676 29.48 27.39 -15.64
CA GLU A 676 30.26 26.39 -14.89
C GLU A 676 29.38 25.19 -14.48
N GLN A 677 28.17 25.45 -14.01
CA GLN A 677 27.20 24.42 -13.63
C GLN A 677 26.78 23.58 -14.85
N LEU A 678 26.53 24.24 -15.99
CA LEU A 678 26.16 23.55 -17.22
C LEU A 678 27.31 22.65 -17.71
N GLU A 679 28.54 23.14 -17.68
CA GLU A 679 29.72 22.37 -18.07
C GLU A 679 29.85 21.09 -17.21
N LYS A 680 29.69 21.21 -15.88
CA LYS A 680 29.73 20.10 -14.95
C LYS A 680 28.58 19.11 -15.14
N LEU A 681 27.36 19.63 -15.41
CA LEU A 681 26.19 18.81 -15.69
C LEU A 681 26.29 18.07 -17.03
N ILE A 682 26.85 18.69 -18.05
CA ILE A 682 27.16 18.03 -19.31
C ILE A 682 28.19 16.94 -19.07
N GLY A 683 29.27 17.23 -18.32
CA GLY A 683 30.28 16.26 -17.87
C GLY A 683 31.18 15.66 -18.95
N ILE A 684 30.89 15.92 -20.22
CA ILE A 684 31.58 15.35 -21.39
C ILE A 684 32.09 16.46 -22.32
N SER A 685 32.53 17.60 -21.77
CA SER A 685 33.05 18.75 -22.54
C SER A 685 34.25 18.40 -23.42
N PHE A 686 35.01 17.35 -23.07
CA PHE A 686 36.10 16.83 -23.87
C PHE A 686 35.71 16.38 -25.30
N VAL A 687 34.42 16.25 -25.58
CA VAL A 687 33.92 15.97 -26.93
C VAL A 687 34.22 17.12 -27.92
N LYS A 688 34.34 18.33 -27.41
CA LYS A 688 34.66 19.56 -28.19
C LYS A 688 36.17 19.72 -28.47
N ASP A 689 37.00 18.93 -27.80
CA ASP A 689 38.45 19.00 -28.03
C ASP A 689 38.74 18.39 -29.43
N GLY A 690 39.45 19.14 -30.26
CA GLY A 690 39.84 18.70 -31.61
C GLY A 690 40.88 17.58 -31.53
N ARG A 691 40.45 16.37 -31.27
CA ARG A 691 41.32 15.19 -31.14
C ARG A 691 41.58 14.54 -32.48
N GLU A 692 42.82 14.10 -32.71
CA GLU A 692 43.12 13.22 -33.82
C GLU A 692 42.35 11.90 -33.69
N ILE A 693 41.70 11.49 -34.79
CA ILE A 693 40.98 10.23 -34.83
C ILE A 693 42.01 9.17 -35.25
N PRO A 694 42.31 8.16 -34.43
CA PRO A 694 43.21 7.07 -34.78
C PRO A 694 42.80 6.35 -36.08
N GLU A 695 43.71 5.64 -36.73
CA GLU A 695 43.37 4.77 -37.84
C GLU A 695 42.27 3.79 -37.46
N GLU A 696 41.46 3.40 -38.45
CA GLU A 696 40.36 2.44 -38.20
C GLU A 696 40.91 1.14 -37.60
N LEU A 697 40.19 0.60 -36.66
CA LEU A 697 40.52 -0.70 -36.11
C LEU A 697 40.37 -1.76 -37.18
N GLU A 698 41.35 -2.66 -37.34
CA GLU A 698 41.17 -3.81 -38.25
C GLU A 698 39.95 -4.65 -37.76
N GLU A 699 39.04 -4.92 -38.68
CA GLU A 699 37.94 -5.87 -38.44
C GLU A 699 38.57 -7.27 -38.42
N VAL A 700 38.85 -7.80 -37.26
CA VAL A 700 39.25 -9.18 -37.11
C VAL A 700 38.06 -10.04 -37.52
N SER A 701 38.06 -10.48 -38.80
CA SER A 701 37.07 -11.45 -39.29
C SER A 701 37.28 -12.75 -38.52
N SER A 702 36.56 -12.93 -37.44
CA SER A 702 36.46 -14.23 -36.81
C SER A 702 35.59 -15.13 -37.70
N ASN A 703 36.23 -15.82 -38.66
CA ASN A 703 35.68 -17.02 -39.26
C ASN A 703 35.58 -18.10 -38.18
N VAL A 704 34.57 -17.98 -37.31
CA VAL A 704 34.09 -19.07 -36.47
C VAL A 704 32.76 -19.51 -37.09
N PRO A 705 32.54 -20.79 -37.39
CA PRO A 705 31.29 -21.28 -37.98
C PRO A 705 30.13 -20.94 -37.02
N GLU A 706 29.06 -20.43 -37.61
CA GLU A 706 27.76 -20.31 -36.97
C GLU A 706 27.22 -21.68 -36.55
N SER A 707 27.59 -22.18 -35.42
CA SER A 707 26.90 -23.26 -34.70
C SER A 707 27.52 -23.43 -33.32
N GLU A 708 27.16 -22.51 -32.45
CA GLU A 708 27.05 -22.69 -31.01
C GLU A 708 26.62 -21.34 -30.47
N GLU A 709 25.37 -21.29 -30.00
CA GLU A 709 24.84 -20.16 -29.20
C GLU A 709 25.77 -19.93 -28.00
N ARG A 710 26.74 -19.01 -28.16
CA ARG A 710 27.41 -18.40 -26.98
C ARG A 710 26.55 -17.24 -26.52
N THR A 711 25.78 -17.50 -25.52
CA THR A 711 25.23 -16.48 -24.65
C THR A 711 26.40 -15.65 -24.09
N GLU A 712 26.57 -14.41 -24.55
CA GLU A 712 27.48 -13.45 -23.92
C GLU A 712 26.97 -13.08 -22.54
N ASP A 713 27.73 -13.52 -21.56
CA ASP A 713 27.50 -13.46 -20.13
C ASP A 713 27.72 -12.04 -19.65
N SER A 714 26.63 -11.32 -19.33
CA SER A 714 26.71 -10.10 -18.52
C SER A 714 27.18 -10.48 -17.11
N GLY A 715 27.84 -9.59 -16.38
CA GLY A 715 28.28 -9.90 -15.02
C GLY A 715 27.13 -10.38 -14.10
N ASP A 716 25.87 -10.12 -14.47
CA ASP A 716 24.68 -10.64 -13.81
C ASP A 716 24.38 -12.09 -14.16
N ASP A 717 24.68 -12.51 -15.40
CA ASP A 717 24.56 -13.91 -15.80
C ASP A 717 25.67 -14.77 -15.18
N GLN A 718 26.87 -14.24 -14.99
CA GLN A 718 27.96 -14.92 -14.27
C GLN A 718 27.61 -15.16 -12.81
N LYS A 719 26.98 -14.20 -12.15
CA LYS A 719 26.47 -14.36 -10.78
C LYS A 719 25.37 -15.41 -10.71
N LEU A 720 24.42 -15.36 -11.62
CA LEU A 720 23.35 -16.36 -11.71
C LEU A 720 23.90 -17.75 -11.97
N GLN A 721 24.89 -17.89 -12.86
CA GLN A 721 25.56 -19.15 -13.16
C GLN A 721 26.32 -19.66 -11.94
N PHE A 722 27.06 -18.79 -11.26
CA PHE A 722 27.77 -19.14 -10.02
C PHE A 722 26.85 -19.64 -8.93
N TRP A 723 25.75 -18.88 -8.62
CA TRP A 723 24.79 -19.30 -7.60
C TRP A 723 23.97 -20.52 -8.02
N THR A 724 23.75 -20.71 -9.30
CA THR A 724 23.11 -21.95 -9.84
C THR A 724 24.04 -23.14 -9.70
N ALA A 725 25.33 -22.98 -9.97
CA ALA A 725 26.33 -24.02 -9.77
C ALA A 725 26.48 -24.37 -8.30
N PHE A 726 26.50 -23.35 -7.43
CA PHE A 726 26.54 -23.55 -5.99
C PHE A 726 25.31 -24.34 -5.48
N ALA A 727 24.10 -23.94 -5.86
CA ALA A 727 22.88 -24.64 -5.44
C ALA A 727 22.91 -26.11 -5.88
N LYS A 728 23.29 -26.41 -7.13
CA LYS A 728 23.44 -27.78 -7.62
C LYS A 728 24.52 -28.56 -6.86
N TYR A 729 25.63 -27.90 -6.54
CA TYR A 729 26.69 -28.50 -5.74
C TYR A 729 26.19 -28.86 -4.32
N ALA A 730 25.53 -27.94 -3.67
CA ALA A 730 24.95 -28.13 -2.34
C ALA A 730 23.87 -29.23 -2.35
N GLU A 731 22.98 -29.29 -3.36
CA GLU A 731 22.02 -30.37 -3.53
C GLU A 731 22.70 -31.74 -3.64
N LYS A 732 23.76 -31.84 -4.43
CA LYS A 732 24.53 -33.07 -4.60
C LYS A 732 25.19 -33.54 -3.30
N HIS A 733 25.45 -32.60 -2.37
CA HIS A 733 26.01 -32.90 -1.04
C HIS A 733 24.94 -33.03 0.04
N GLY A 734 23.66 -33.24 -0.33
CA GLY A 734 22.55 -33.54 0.58
C GLY A 734 21.97 -32.30 1.29
N ARG A 735 22.22 -31.08 0.76
CA ARG A 735 21.86 -29.80 1.38
C ARG A 735 20.64 -29.15 0.72
N SER A 736 19.74 -29.93 0.13
CA SER A 736 18.54 -29.45 -0.56
C SER A 736 17.49 -28.83 0.34
N THR A 737 17.50 -29.14 1.64
CA THR A 737 16.49 -28.71 2.62
C THR A 737 16.91 -27.47 3.42
N ASP A 738 18.14 -27.04 3.31
CA ASP A 738 18.69 -25.90 4.04
C ASP A 738 19.31 -24.85 3.10
N ILE A 739 20.60 -24.99 2.79
CA ILE A 739 21.35 -23.96 2.07
C ILE A 739 20.96 -23.86 0.57
N ALA A 740 20.58 -24.98 -0.05
CA ALA A 740 20.17 -25.01 -1.46
C ALA A 740 18.67 -24.75 -1.69
N LYS A 741 17.90 -24.48 -0.66
CA LYS A 741 16.45 -24.23 -0.75
C LYS A 741 16.11 -22.94 -1.49
N GLN A 742 16.99 -21.93 -1.44
CA GLN A 742 16.80 -20.64 -2.10
C GLN A 742 17.03 -20.75 -3.61
N LYS A 743 16.14 -20.12 -4.41
CA LYS A 743 16.36 -20.05 -5.85
C LYS A 743 17.53 -19.10 -6.17
N PRO A 744 18.51 -19.54 -6.95
CA PRO A 744 19.58 -18.68 -7.43
C PRO A 744 19.06 -17.43 -8.15
N SER A 745 19.73 -16.31 -7.98
CA SER A 745 19.41 -15.05 -8.64
C SER A 745 20.69 -14.37 -9.16
N ASN A 746 20.55 -13.37 -10.00
CA ASN A 746 21.65 -12.55 -10.51
C ASN A 746 22.15 -11.48 -9.54
N ARG A 747 21.74 -11.56 -8.27
CA ARG A 747 22.19 -10.65 -7.21
C ARG A 747 23.61 -10.98 -6.76
N THR A 748 24.29 -9.99 -6.20
CA THR A 748 25.57 -10.17 -5.54
C THR A 748 25.48 -10.99 -4.25
N CYS A 749 24.28 -11.20 -3.73
CA CYS A 749 24.01 -11.91 -2.47
C CYS A 749 23.16 -13.15 -2.72
N TYR A 750 23.45 -14.21 -1.96
CA TYR A 750 22.66 -15.43 -1.85
C TYR A 750 22.15 -15.54 -0.41
N ASP A 751 20.86 -15.25 -0.22
CA ASP A 751 20.23 -15.27 1.10
C ASP A 751 19.94 -16.71 1.54
N VAL A 752 20.22 -17.04 2.79
CA VAL A 752 19.91 -18.35 3.38
C VAL A 752 18.97 -18.17 4.56
N HIS A 753 17.80 -18.79 4.45
CA HIS A 753 16.77 -18.70 5.49
C HIS A 753 17.06 -19.72 6.59
N ILE A 754 17.53 -19.24 7.73
CA ILE A 754 17.83 -20.08 8.91
C ILE A 754 16.72 -20.07 9.97
N GLY A 755 15.57 -19.44 9.67
CA GLY A 755 14.42 -19.36 10.56
C GLY A 755 14.64 -18.55 11.85
N ALA A 756 15.64 -17.69 11.88
CA ALA A 756 15.98 -16.85 13.03
C ALA A 756 15.11 -15.59 13.09
N HIS A 757 14.75 -15.17 14.31
CA HIS A 757 13.98 -13.94 14.53
C HIS A 757 14.90 -12.71 14.60
N GLY A 758 14.64 -11.74 13.71
CA GLY A 758 15.27 -10.42 13.74
C GLY A 758 16.59 -10.30 12.96
N TYR A 759 17.07 -11.36 12.30
CA TYR A 759 18.23 -11.33 11.42
C TYR A 759 18.19 -12.44 10.35
N HIS A 760 18.99 -12.28 9.29
CA HIS A 760 19.20 -13.31 8.27
C HIS A 760 20.68 -13.46 7.92
N LEU A 761 21.02 -14.62 7.38
CA LEU A 761 22.35 -14.96 6.90
C LEU A 761 22.39 -14.86 5.38
N PHE A 762 23.43 -14.28 4.82
CA PHE A 762 23.65 -14.29 3.37
C PHE A 762 25.12 -14.42 3.01
N PHE A 763 25.38 -14.96 1.82
CA PHE A 763 26.68 -14.94 1.18
C PHE A 763 26.71 -13.79 0.18
N SER A 764 27.86 -13.12 0.09
CA SER A 764 28.02 -11.99 -0.82
C SER A 764 29.32 -12.11 -1.59
N ILE A 765 29.24 -11.81 -2.90
CA ILE A 765 30.39 -11.67 -3.79
C ILE A 765 30.48 -10.19 -4.15
N PRO A 766 31.13 -9.35 -3.34
CA PRO A 766 31.36 -7.98 -3.71
C PRO A 766 32.38 -7.88 -4.84
N TYR A 767 32.24 -6.88 -5.70
CA TYR A 767 33.20 -6.60 -6.77
C TYR A 767 34.64 -6.61 -6.23
N GLY A 768 35.50 -7.59 -6.66
CA GLY A 768 36.87 -7.63 -6.27
C GLY A 768 37.42 -8.95 -5.73
N LYS A 769 36.88 -10.08 -6.18
CA LYS A 769 37.49 -11.41 -5.91
C LYS A 769 37.54 -11.80 -4.43
N ARG A 770 36.46 -11.54 -3.69
CA ARG A 770 36.30 -11.96 -2.30
C ARG A 770 34.88 -12.45 -2.05
N ILE A 771 34.74 -13.59 -1.38
CA ILE A 771 33.47 -14.06 -0.89
C ILE A 771 33.33 -13.72 0.59
N LYS A 772 32.16 -13.28 1.00
CA LYS A 772 31.84 -12.94 2.39
C LYS A 772 30.59 -13.67 2.86
N MET A 773 30.60 -14.08 4.11
CA MET A 773 29.42 -14.52 4.84
C MET A 773 29.06 -13.48 5.89
N VAL A 774 27.79 -13.06 5.92
CA VAL A 774 27.33 -11.94 6.74
C VAL A 774 25.99 -12.26 7.40
N ILE A 775 25.87 -11.94 8.68
CA ILE A 775 24.58 -11.83 9.38
C ILE A 775 24.15 -10.37 9.33
N TYR A 776 22.92 -10.14 8.85
CA TYR A 776 22.29 -8.83 8.79
C TYR A 776 21.14 -8.76 9.78
N THR A 777 21.18 -7.81 10.71
CA THR A 777 20.15 -7.64 11.74
C THR A 777 19.15 -6.55 11.34
N TYR A 778 17.86 -6.82 11.53
CA TYR A 778 16.79 -5.88 11.14
C TYR A 778 16.62 -4.70 12.11
N ASN A 779 17.09 -4.84 13.34
CA ASN A 779 17.04 -3.79 14.35
C ASN A 779 18.23 -3.83 15.29
N VAL A 780 18.40 -2.74 16.06
CA VAL A 780 19.50 -2.56 17.01
C VAL A 780 19.43 -3.56 18.18
N GLU A 781 18.21 -3.84 18.64
CA GLU A 781 17.97 -4.76 19.77
C GLU A 781 18.46 -6.18 19.46
N THR A 782 18.21 -6.67 18.26
CA THR A 782 18.72 -7.98 17.81
C THR A 782 20.24 -8.00 17.71
N PHE A 783 20.86 -6.91 17.23
CA PHE A 783 22.32 -6.82 17.17
C PHE A 783 22.94 -6.81 18.56
N ASP A 784 22.41 -6.02 19.49
CA ASP A 784 22.92 -5.91 20.84
C ASP A 784 22.73 -7.24 21.59
N ARG A 785 21.62 -7.95 21.41
CA ARG A 785 21.39 -9.31 21.93
C ARG A 785 22.45 -10.31 21.42
N LEU A 786 22.71 -10.33 20.11
CA LEU A 786 23.76 -11.20 19.56
C LEU A 786 25.17 -10.81 20.09
N LYS A 787 25.39 -9.51 20.29
CA LYS A 787 26.64 -8.98 20.81
C LYS A 787 26.88 -9.38 22.27
N GLU A 788 25.84 -9.53 23.08
CA GLU A 788 25.94 -10.09 24.44
C GLU A 788 26.44 -11.55 24.42
N LEU A 789 26.04 -12.31 23.39
CA LEU A 789 26.46 -13.70 23.18
C LEU A 789 27.80 -13.83 22.42
N LYS A 790 28.47 -12.73 22.11
CA LYS A 790 29.68 -12.67 21.28
C LYS A 790 30.73 -13.69 21.67
N LYS A 791 31.09 -13.74 22.94
CA LYS A 791 32.17 -14.67 23.43
C LYS A 791 31.79 -16.12 23.20
N GLN A 792 30.53 -16.48 23.42
CA GLN A 792 30.06 -17.85 23.24
C GLN A 792 30.04 -18.21 21.77
N ILE A 793 29.47 -17.33 20.91
CA ILE A 793 29.41 -17.53 19.46
C ILE A 793 30.80 -17.66 18.85
N GLU A 794 31.76 -16.79 19.21
CA GLU A 794 33.13 -16.83 18.69
C GLU A 794 33.89 -18.06 19.20
N THR A 795 33.64 -18.53 20.43
CA THR A 795 34.27 -19.74 20.96
C THR A 795 33.80 -20.98 20.21
N GLU A 796 32.51 -21.12 19.97
CA GLU A 796 31.90 -22.25 19.25
C GLU A 796 32.17 -22.19 17.73
N PHE A 797 32.27 -21.00 17.16
CA PHE A 797 32.65 -20.81 15.77
C PHE A 797 34.13 -21.09 15.52
N GLY A 798 34.97 -20.88 16.54
CA GLY A 798 36.43 -21.14 16.53
C GLY A 798 37.28 -19.97 16.04
N GLU A 799 36.69 -18.83 15.69
CA GLU A 799 37.38 -17.64 15.18
C GLU A 799 36.70 -16.37 15.67
N SER A 800 37.41 -15.25 15.70
CA SER A 800 36.81 -13.94 16.02
C SER A 800 36.05 -13.38 14.84
N LEU A 801 34.83 -12.86 15.10
CA LEU A 801 33.96 -12.25 14.09
C LEU A 801 34.16 -10.74 14.04
N ASN A 802 33.90 -10.15 12.88
CA ASN A 802 33.91 -8.71 12.73
C ASN A 802 32.52 -8.10 12.98
N TRP A 803 32.35 -7.46 14.14
CA TRP A 803 31.11 -6.84 14.59
C TRP A 803 31.06 -5.37 14.13
N GLU A 804 30.70 -5.16 12.88
CA GLU A 804 30.60 -3.82 12.31
C GLU A 804 29.28 -3.13 12.68
N CYS A 805 29.38 -1.93 13.25
CA CYS A 805 28.26 -1.00 13.34
C CYS A 805 28.25 -0.14 12.08
N SER A 806 27.27 -0.27 11.21
CA SER A 806 27.10 0.74 10.16
C SER A 806 26.76 2.10 10.78
N LYS A 807 27.18 3.17 10.08
CA LYS A 807 27.23 4.58 10.52
C LYS A 807 26.03 5.08 11.36
N PRO A 808 26.17 6.17 12.15
CA PRO A 808 25.25 6.63 13.19
C PRO A 808 23.81 6.97 12.75
N THR A 809 23.46 6.89 11.47
CA THR A 809 22.15 7.24 10.92
C THR A 809 21.30 6.03 10.46
N GLY A 810 21.80 4.79 10.59
CA GLY A 810 21.11 3.57 10.15
C GLY A 810 20.61 2.70 11.32
N THR A 811 19.44 2.12 11.15
CA THR A 811 18.79 1.21 12.10
C THR A 811 19.29 -0.23 11.99
N THR A 812 20.17 -0.53 11.04
CA THR A 812 20.64 -1.88 10.71
C THR A 812 22.13 -2.04 10.97
N ARG A 813 22.55 -3.20 11.48
CA ARG A 813 23.93 -3.55 11.80
C ARG A 813 24.26 -4.91 11.25
N SER A 814 25.51 -5.13 10.84
CA SER A 814 25.96 -6.39 10.27
C SER A 814 27.13 -6.98 11.04
N ILE A 815 27.21 -8.30 11.01
CA ILE A 815 28.31 -9.09 11.56
C ILE A 815 28.93 -9.83 10.38
N VAL A 816 30.17 -9.49 10.02
CA VAL A 816 30.92 -10.23 9.01
C VAL A 816 31.50 -11.47 9.67
N ILE A 817 31.07 -12.63 9.26
CA ILE A 817 31.45 -13.93 9.84
C ILE A 817 32.80 -14.36 9.30
N ALA A 818 32.96 -14.35 7.98
CA ALA A 818 34.18 -14.76 7.32
C ALA A 818 34.33 -14.07 5.96
N GLU A 819 35.55 -13.89 5.51
CA GLU A 819 35.89 -13.34 4.21
C GLU A 819 37.12 -14.09 3.63
N GLU A 820 36.97 -14.60 2.40
CA GLU A 820 38.02 -15.33 1.69
C GLU A 820 38.33 -14.69 0.35
N LYS A 821 39.58 -14.66 -0.07
CA LYS A 821 39.97 -14.31 -1.44
C LYS A 821 39.65 -15.47 -2.37
N ALA A 822 38.81 -15.22 -3.38
CA ALA A 822 38.37 -16.25 -4.30
C ALA A 822 38.22 -15.67 -5.69
N ASP A 823 38.67 -16.37 -6.75
CA ASP A 823 38.30 -16.10 -8.12
C ASP A 823 36.99 -16.86 -8.39
N ASP A 824 35.89 -16.24 -8.00
CA ASP A 824 34.53 -16.76 -7.95
C ASP A 824 34.00 -17.21 -9.32
N PHE A 825 34.49 -16.62 -10.39
CA PHE A 825 34.11 -16.97 -11.75
C PHE A 825 35.02 -17.99 -12.45
N ASN A 826 36.10 -18.42 -11.76
CA ASN A 826 36.94 -19.49 -12.31
C ASN A 826 36.33 -20.87 -12.00
N PRO A 827 35.85 -21.64 -12.99
CA PRO A 827 35.19 -22.94 -12.78
C PRO A 827 36.06 -23.97 -12.04
N THR A 828 37.38 -23.85 -12.09
CA THR A 828 38.31 -24.79 -11.42
C THR A 828 38.43 -24.52 -9.92
N GLU A 829 38.14 -23.31 -9.48
CA GLU A 829 38.20 -22.94 -8.05
C GLU A 829 36.83 -23.02 -7.36
N GLN A 830 35.73 -23.02 -8.12
CA GLN A 830 34.37 -23.06 -7.58
C GLN A 830 34.13 -24.18 -6.55
N PRO A 831 34.55 -25.43 -6.73
CA PRO A 831 34.30 -26.46 -5.72
C PRO A 831 34.92 -26.12 -4.35
N LYS A 832 36.12 -25.55 -4.30
CA LYS A 832 36.75 -25.12 -3.06
C LYS A 832 36.00 -24.00 -2.36
N ILE A 833 35.46 -23.05 -3.18
CA ILE A 833 34.64 -21.94 -2.70
C ILE A 833 33.32 -22.47 -2.14
N PHE A 834 32.72 -23.44 -2.81
CA PHE A 834 31.45 -24.06 -2.38
C PHE A 834 31.62 -24.85 -1.09
N ASP A 835 32.73 -25.59 -0.92
CA ASP A 835 33.06 -26.28 0.33
C ASP A 835 33.29 -25.28 1.47
N TRP A 836 33.98 -24.16 1.19
CA TRP A 836 34.17 -23.07 2.16
C TRP A 836 32.81 -22.47 2.60
N ILE A 837 31.87 -22.21 1.68
CA ILE A 837 30.53 -21.70 2.00
C ILE A 837 29.79 -22.68 2.91
N ILE A 838 29.81 -23.99 2.60
CA ILE A 838 29.09 -25.01 3.36
C ILE A 838 29.72 -25.19 4.76
N ASP A 839 31.05 -25.25 4.87
CA ASP A 839 31.75 -25.37 6.15
C ASP A 839 31.43 -24.21 7.08
N HIS A 840 31.55 -22.98 6.61
CA HIS A 840 31.30 -21.79 7.42
C HIS A 840 29.80 -21.63 7.77
N PHE A 841 28.90 -22.06 6.91
CA PHE A 841 27.48 -22.13 7.23
C PHE A 841 27.20 -23.10 8.37
N ASP A 842 27.75 -24.29 8.35
CA ASP A 842 27.55 -25.29 9.40
C ASP A 842 28.16 -24.84 10.74
N ARG A 843 29.33 -24.26 10.70
CA ARG A 843 30.00 -23.72 11.90
C ARG A 843 29.17 -22.59 12.54
N ILE A 844 28.70 -21.62 11.75
CA ILE A 844 27.98 -20.48 12.34
C ILE A 844 26.58 -20.87 12.82
N THR A 845 25.86 -21.73 12.10
CA THR A 845 24.54 -22.20 12.54
C THR A 845 24.64 -23.05 13.81
N THR A 846 25.66 -23.85 13.93
CA THR A 846 25.97 -24.61 15.15
C THR A 846 26.30 -23.66 16.32
N ALA A 847 27.17 -22.68 16.11
CA ALA A 847 27.55 -21.72 17.14
C ALA A 847 26.35 -20.88 17.63
N LEU A 848 25.49 -20.41 16.73
CA LEU A 848 24.27 -19.69 17.08
C LEU A 848 23.30 -20.59 17.88
N SER A 849 23.11 -21.83 17.47
CA SER A 849 22.23 -22.78 18.16
C SER A 849 22.76 -23.12 19.57
N MET A 850 24.05 -23.30 19.73
CA MET A 850 24.69 -23.54 21.02
C MET A 850 24.68 -22.32 21.95
N ALA A 851 24.67 -21.12 21.36
CA ALA A 851 24.45 -19.86 22.09
C ALA A 851 23.00 -19.63 22.49
N GLY A 852 22.08 -20.55 22.20
CA GLY A 852 20.67 -20.49 22.58
C GLY A 852 19.74 -19.81 21.56
N GLU A 853 20.22 -19.46 20.36
CA GLU A 853 19.40 -18.94 19.28
C GLU A 853 18.52 -20.06 18.69
N ARG A 854 17.20 -19.78 18.57
CA ARG A 854 16.27 -20.75 17.97
C ARG A 854 16.32 -20.64 16.46
N LEU A 855 16.93 -21.61 15.81
CA LEU A 855 16.98 -21.73 14.37
C LEU A 855 15.93 -22.74 13.89
N ASN A 856 15.17 -22.40 12.85
CA ASN A 856 14.23 -23.31 12.20
C ASN A 856 14.56 -23.46 10.72
N MET A 857 15.45 -24.38 10.42
CA MET A 857 15.90 -24.69 9.05
C MET A 857 14.92 -25.60 8.29
N ARG A 858 13.88 -26.10 8.98
CA ARG A 858 12.78 -26.92 8.41
C ARG A 858 11.55 -26.02 8.23
N GLY A 859 11.56 -25.12 7.29
CA GLY A 859 10.42 -24.27 6.93
C GLY A 859 9.71 -24.76 5.68
#